data_cc2a260f706185dbff2fd02bdc9b768e
#
_entry.id   cc2a260f706185dbff2fd02bdc9b768e
#
_cell.length_a   1.000
_cell.length_b   1.000
_cell.length_c   1.000
_cell.angle_alpha   90.00
_cell.angle_beta   90.00
_cell.angle_gamma   90.00
#
_symmetry.space_group_name_H-M   'P 1'
#
loop_
_entity.id
_entity.type
_entity.pdbx_description
1 polymer ?
#
loop_
_entity_poly.entity_id
_entity_poly.type
_entity_poly.pdbx_seq_one_letter_code
_entity_poly.pdbx_strand_id
1 'polypeptide(L)'
;MLRDLPKTLDETYGHTLLAIDEEKREYARRLFQCLTVAIRPLRVEELADILAVRFDEAELPTFNAGWRPENAEEAVISACSSLIAIVDREGGQVVQFSHFSVKEFLTSERLSTTEGISCYHINPEAAHTTLAHAGLSILLQLDEKADRKTINRFPLAPYAARYWLHHALYKNVFTHIQQALARLFDPAKPHFAAWVWLHDIDRHWIEPMSKKHPTRPEAVPLYYAAMAGFRGLAENLIAAHPKDIHSRGGSHTTPLHAAAFKGHLEVASLLLKRGADPNSLDDLLRVPLHRVSQGGQLVMTQSSLEIARLLVNSGAKVNVIDDEGWTPLHVAARSGYREIMELLLGSGASLDPRNKHKQTPLHVACFSGKLDISRFLIDQGSDQTARDQDGFIPLHIASRYGNFDMASLLLDRGSDVNGRESRSWTPLHHASRYGHLDIAQLLVDRDADIDAYNDDHWTPLHLASAFGQLDIAKLLVKRGANVDSRSDKEETPLDRAAWNGHLDIARFLLESGAAMSPRDYKGCTPFHTASFFGHLNVMKFFLECGIDINLRNGGEQTPFILVSGSGKLPSARFLLEQGADIHAKDNNGWNSVHIASQNGHLDIVQMLIKNGVAVDIRDATQMTPLAWASSKGNVDVVRFLIEWGADINVRDKEGCAPLHFASGHGHLEVTRLILDHGVDANIPRHDLWSPLHLASADGHLDVAELLVERGANVEVFNDKQETPLYQGALNGNTSIARFLINHGANLHAADGNGRTSLHAASQHGHLEVLRLLLRRGANIDALDKANKTAANLASENDKAGVVKFIAKYKVDARIRNKIRSTTMDTTEYASDEDETDEGETSLHVAAEQGNIDLMKTLIDRGADVNGRNANFQSPLHRGAYKGYLNVVRLLVERGAEVESHEKRGWTPLHVAAGFGHPEVLRLLLDHGADVSARQENHNTPMHLSAENGHLEIVQQLLERGADVYSLNGDGQTPYQISLAYGHREVAELLQEHASGAGRARSEKLSYGSNVISDWHLDF
;
A
#
# COMPACT_ATOMS: atom_id res chain seq x y z
N MET A 1 -70.67 -15.61 -19.95
CA MET A 1 -69.38 -15.19 -19.41
C MET A 1 -68.11 -15.83 -20.06
N LEU A 2 -68.20 -16.79 -20.97
CA LEU A 2 -67.01 -17.33 -21.67
C LEU A 2 -66.88 -16.91 -23.13
N ARG A 3 -67.75 -16.05 -23.66
CA ARG A 3 -67.75 -15.55 -25.05
C ARG A 3 -66.99 -14.24 -25.25
N ASP A 4 -66.65 -13.55 -24.16
CA ASP A 4 -66.04 -12.21 -24.18
C ASP A 4 -64.59 -12.19 -23.66
N LEU A 5 -63.91 -13.36 -23.59
CA LEU A 5 -62.46 -13.42 -23.25
C LEU A 5 -61.62 -12.97 -24.46
N PRO A 6 -60.64 -12.06 -24.28
CA PRO A 6 -59.72 -11.65 -25.33
C PRO A 6 -58.98 -12.86 -25.88
N LYS A 7 -58.88 -12.93 -27.22
CA LYS A 7 -58.22 -14.03 -27.92
C LYS A 7 -56.71 -13.87 -28.02
N THR A 8 -56.26 -12.66 -27.79
CA THR A 8 -54.82 -12.31 -27.84
C THR A 8 -54.41 -11.50 -26.62
N LEU A 9 -53.12 -11.48 -26.29
CA LEU A 9 -52.56 -10.62 -25.24
C LEU A 9 -52.83 -9.12 -25.56
N ASP A 10 -52.75 -8.74 -26.82
CA ASP A 10 -53.00 -7.36 -27.26
C ASP A 10 -54.43 -6.92 -27.01
N GLU A 11 -55.42 -7.81 -27.23
CA GLU A 11 -56.83 -7.54 -26.91
C GLU A 11 -57.02 -7.41 -25.39
N THR A 12 -56.32 -8.24 -24.59
CA THR A 12 -56.34 -8.18 -23.13
C THR A 12 -55.82 -6.86 -22.62
N TYR A 13 -54.68 -6.41 -23.17
CA TYR A 13 -54.06 -5.11 -22.81
C TYR A 13 -54.97 -3.94 -23.28
N GLY A 14 -55.57 -4.02 -24.47
CA GLY A 14 -56.52 -3.04 -24.94
C GLY A 14 -57.72 -2.86 -24.04
N HIS A 15 -58.39 -3.96 -23.63
CA HIS A 15 -59.47 -3.95 -22.66
C HIS A 15 -59.07 -3.35 -21.31
N THR A 16 -57.86 -3.67 -20.83
CA THR A 16 -57.31 -3.11 -19.60
C THR A 16 -57.14 -1.60 -19.69
N LEU A 17 -56.59 -1.10 -20.79
CA LEU A 17 -56.41 0.35 -21.03
C LEU A 17 -57.73 1.11 -21.15
N LEU A 18 -58.75 0.53 -21.80
CA LEU A 18 -60.11 1.09 -21.87
C LEU A 18 -60.80 1.19 -20.49
N ALA A 19 -60.47 0.30 -19.58
CA ALA A 19 -61.02 0.25 -18.22
C ALA A 19 -60.42 1.33 -17.29
N ILE A 20 -59.37 2.07 -17.72
CA ILE A 20 -58.76 3.15 -16.92
C ILE A 20 -59.73 4.36 -16.90
N ASP A 21 -60.07 4.81 -15.68
CA ASP A 21 -60.92 5.97 -15.44
C ASP A 21 -60.41 7.20 -16.20
N GLU A 22 -61.31 7.96 -16.76
CA GLU A 22 -60.99 9.13 -17.58
C GLU A 22 -60.13 10.16 -16.85
N GLU A 23 -60.39 10.37 -15.57
CA GLU A 23 -59.60 11.27 -14.71
C GLU A 23 -58.17 10.77 -14.46
N LYS A 24 -57.92 9.44 -14.57
CA LYS A 24 -56.63 8.81 -14.35
C LYS A 24 -55.83 8.57 -15.63
N ARG A 25 -56.38 8.78 -16.79
CA ARG A 25 -55.75 8.51 -18.10
C ARG A 25 -54.39 9.21 -18.27
N GLU A 26 -54.31 10.49 -17.93
CA GLU A 26 -53.09 11.24 -18.05
C GLU A 26 -52.00 10.76 -17.05
N TYR A 27 -52.40 10.38 -15.83
CA TYR A 27 -51.51 9.76 -14.83
C TYR A 27 -50.94 8.43 -15.34
N ALA A 28 -51.81 7.56 -15.84
CA ALA A 28 -51.39 6.24 -16.37
C ALA A 28 -50.43 6.40 -17.55
N ARG A 29 -50.73 7.33 -18.47
CA ARG A 29 -49.90 7.63 -19.62
C ARG A 29 -48.50 8.07 -19.22
N ARG A 30 -48.38 9.03 -18.30
CA ARG A 30 -47.09 9.50 -17.78
C ARG A 30 -46.30 8.39 -17.09
N LEU A 31 -46.95 7.59 -16.28
CA LEU A 31 -46.37 6.47 -15.61
C LEU A 31 -45.79 5.45 -16.61
N PHE A 32 -46.55 5.07 -17.63
CA PHE A 32 -46.12 4.18 -18.69
C PHE A 32 -44.95 4.78 -19.50
N GLN A 33 -44.99 6.09 -19.82
CA GLN A 33 -43.86 6.78 -20.46
C GLN A 33 -42.59 6.64 -19.63
N CYS A 34 -42.64 6.95 -18.34
CA CYS A 34 -41.48 6.88 -17.46
C CYS A 34 -40.93 5.45 -17.32
N LEU A 35 -41.81 4.45 -17.11
CA LEU A 35 -41.42 3.05 -16.99
C LEU A 35 -40.82 2.51 -18.29
N THR A 36 -41.25 3.01 -19.45
CA THR A 36 -40.75 2.57 -20.76
C THR A 36 -39.30 2.97 -21.01
N VAL A 37 -38.87 4.16 -20.54
CA VAL A 37 -37.56 4.74 -20.87
C VAL A 37 -36.63 4.88 -19.68
N ALA A 38 -37.06 4.51 -18.45
CA ALA A 38 -36.22 4.56 -17.26
C ALA A 38 -34.99 3.66 -17.41
N ILE A 39 -33.85 4.16 -17.01
CA ILE A 39 -32.56 3.46 -17.09
C ILE A 39 -32.46 2.34 -16.04
N ARG A 40 -33.11 2.52 -14.88
CA ARG A 40 -33.34 1.51 -13.86
C ARG A 40 -34.81 1.55 -13.42
N PRO A 41 -35.33 0.49 -12.81
CA PRO A 41 -36.64 0.54 -12.21
C PRO A 41 -36.79 1.75 -11.27
N LEU A 42 -37.89 2.50 -11.42
CA LEU A 42 -38.17 3.64 -10.56
C LEU A 42 -38.86 3.18 -9.29
N ARG A 43 -38.56 3.83 -8.17
CA ARG A 43 -39.21 3.59 -6.89
C ARG A 43 -40.61 4.22 -6.89
N VAL A 44 -41.47 3.74 -6.05
CA VAL A 44 -42.84 4.26 -5.89
C VAL A 44 -42.82 5.77 -5.58
N GLU A 45 -41.93 6.18 -4.66
CA GLU A 45 -41.79 7.59 -4.26
C GLU A 45 -41.19 8.45 -5.38
N GLU A 46 -40.33 7.88 -6.24
CA GLU A 46 -39.76 8.57 -7.40
C GLU A 46 -40.84 8.85 -8.46
N LEU A 47 -41.73 7.90 -8.66
CA LEU A 47 -42.91 8.09 -9.54
C LEU A 47 -43.88 9.12 -8.99
N ALA A 48 -44.11 9.14 -7.67
CA ALA A 48 -44.96 10.14 -7.02
C ALA A 48 -44.42 11.56 -7.24
N ASP A 49 -43.09 11.75 -7.27
CA ASP A 49 -42.49 13.03 -7.63
C ASP A 49 -42.76 13.42 -9.07
N ILE A 50 -42.70 12.47 -10.02
CA ILE A 50 -43.00 12.72 -11.42
C ILE A 50 -44.47 13.15 -11.62
N LEU A 51 -45.37 12.52 -10.89
CA LEU A 51 -46.82 12.89 -10.94
C LEU A 51 -47.08 14.26 -10.33
N ALA A 52 -46.21 14.76 -9.44
CA ALA A 52 -46.27 16.10 -8.85
C ALA A 52 -45.71 17.20 -9.74
N VAL A 53 -45.31 16.88 -10.99
CA VAL A 53 -44.85 17.86 -11.99
C VAL A 53 -46.00 18.23 -12.94
N ARG A 54 -46.25 19.55 -13.15
CA ARG A 54 -47.14 20.04 -14.16
C ARG A 54 -46.37 20.36 -15.44
N PHE A 55 -46.86 19.87 -16.58
CA PHE A 55 -46.27 20.01 -17.91
C PHE A 55 -47.18 20.90 -18.78
N ASP A 56 -47.24 22.20 -18.48
CA ASP A 56 -48.01 23.16 -19.31
C ASP A 56 -47.18 23.57 -20.53
N GLU A 57 -47.78 23.55 -21.74
CA GLU A 57 -47.09 23.80 -23.02
C GLU A 57 -46.45 25.20 -23.14
N ALA A 58 -46.86 26.17 -22.32
CA ALA A 58 -46.41 27.57 -22.41
C ALA A 58 -45.33 27.95 -21.36
N GLU A 59 -45.07 27.13 -20.36
CA GLU A 59 -44.19 27.44 -19.26
C GLU A 59 -43.22 26.28 -18.94
N LEU A 60 -42.16 26.59 -18.16
CA LEU A 60 -41.29 25.54 -17.65
C LEU A 60 -42.06 24.57 -16.74
N PRO A 61 -41.88 23.26 -16.88
CA PRO A 61 -42.49 22.30 -15.99
C PRO A 61 -42.18 22.65 -14.53
N THR A 62 -43.23 22.73 -13.72
CA THR A 62 -43.11 23.13 -12.31
C THR A 62 -43.41 21.95 -11.39
N PHE A 63 -42.52 21.72 -10.45
CA PHE A 63 -42.75 20.76 -9.40
C PHE A 63 -43.38 21.42 -8.19
N ASN A 64 -44.40 20.79 -7.60
CA ASN A 64 -45.02 21.23 -6.36
C ASN A 64 -45.25 20.03 -5.44
N ALA A 65 -44.55 20.00 -4.29
CA ALA A 65 -44.66 18.92 -3.32
C ALA A 65 -46.10 18.70 -2.81
N GLY A 66 -46.91 19.73 -2.80
CA GLY A 66 -48.33 19.63 -2.42
C GLY A 66 -49.22 18.89 -3.43
N TRP A 67 -48.72 18.60 -4.62
CA TRP A 67 -49.42 17.81 -5.65
C TRP A 67 -49.06 16.30 -5.59
N ARG A 68 -48.15 15.92 -4.68
CA ARG A 68 -47.88 14.51 -4.47
C ARG A 68 -49.14 13.82 -3.95
N PRO A 69 -49.39 12.59 -4.45
CA PRO A 69 -50.41 11.75 -3.86
C PRO A 69 -50.12 11.49 -2.37
N GLU A 70 -51.17 11.59 -1.52
CA GLU A 70 -51.03 11.26 -0.06
C GLU A 70 -50.53 9.83 0.18
N ASN A 71 -51.02 8.89 -0.68
CA ASN A 71 -50.55 7.51 -0.72
C ASN A 71 -49.96 7.23 -2.11
N ALA A 72 -48.65 7.25 -2.21
CA ALA A 72 -47.94 7.05 -3.46
C ALA A 72 -48.16 5.64 -4.05
N GLU A 73 -48.17 4.62 -3.25
CA GLU A 73 -48.40 3.24 -3.68
C GLU A 73 -49.83 3.05 -4.25
N GLU A 74 -50.84 3.56 -3.58
CA GLU A 74 -52.21 3.50 -4.02
C GLU A 74 -52.44 4.32 -5.32
N ALA A 75 -51.79 5.47 -5.43
CA ALA A 75 -51.87 6.28 -6.64
C ALA A 75 -51.26 5.57 -7.86
N VAL A 76 -50.09 4.94 -7.70
CA VAL A 76 -49.43 4.17 -8.74
C VAL A 76 -50.26 2.95 -9.14
N ILE A 77 -50.73 2.14 -8.16
CA ILE A 77 -51.56 0.96 -8.42
C ILE A 77 -52.89 1.32 -9.04
N SER A 78 -53.56 2.38 -8.55
CA SER A 78 -54.88 2.77 -9.05
C SER A 78 -54.85 3.27 -10.49
N ALA A 79 -53.69 3.68 -10.98
CA ALA A 79 -53.54 4.09 -12.39
C ALA A 79 -53.64 2.89 -13.34
N CYS A 80 -53.09 1.73 -13.03
CA CYS A 80 -53.24 0.49 -13.82
C CYS A 80 -52.68 -0.74 -13.13
N SER A 81 -53.44 -1.35 -12.19
CA SER A 81 -52.98 -2.46 -11.35
C SER A 81 -52.64 -3.77 -12.06
N SER A 82 -53.16 -3.98 -13.29
CA SER A 82 -52.96 -5.22 -14.05
C SER A 82 -51.76 -5.19 -15.01
N LEU A 83 -51.31 -3.97 -15.41
CA LEU A 83 -50.19 -3.77 -16.36
C LEU A 83 -48.88 -3.48 -15.66
N ILE A 84 -48.89 -3.14 -14.39
CA ILE A 84 -47.71 -2.85 -13.56
C ILE A 84 -47.68 -3.69 -12.30
N ALA A 85 -46.49 -3.93 -11.79
CA ALA A 85 -46.24 -4.63 -10.53
C ALA A 85 -45.31 -3.82 -9.65
N ILE A 86 -45.60 -3.79 -8.36
CA ILE A 86 -44.68 -3.28 -7.33
C ILE A 86 -43.90 -4.47 -6.78
N VAL A 87 -42.59 -4.38 -6.77
CA VAL A 87 -41.69 -5.44 -6.36
C VAL A 87 -40.74 -4.89 -5.29
N ASP A 88 -40.65 -5.59 -4.16
CA ASP A 88 -39.67 -5.27 -3.12
C ASP A 88 -38.27 -5.64 -3.59
N ARG A 89 -37.37 -4.68 -3.53
CA ARG A 89 -35.92 -4.87 -3.80
C ARG A 89 -35.12 -4.25 -2.69
N GLU A 90 -33.83 -4.66 -2.60
CA GLU A 90 -32.87 -3.96 -1.74
C GLU A 90 -32.86 -2.46 -2.11
N GLY A 91 -33.30 -1.61 -1.17
CA GLY A 91 -33.41 -0.15 -1.38
C GLY A 91 -34.83 0.40 -1.57
N GLY A 92 -35.89 -0.43 -1.44
CA GLY A 92 -37.28 -0.02 -1.43
C GLY A 92 -38.15 -0.64 -2.53
N GLN A 93 -39.40 -0.23 -2.56
CA GLN A 93 -40.40 -0.72 -3.53
C GLN A 93 -40.17 -0.07 -4.90
N VAL A 94 -40.03 -0.91 -5.93
CA VAL A 94 -39.87 -0.47 -7.32
C VAL A 94 -41.05 -0.87 -8.17
N VAL A 95 -41.36 -0.04 -9.16
CA VAL A 95 -42.46 -0.26 -10.12
C VAL A 95 -41.87 -0.76 -11.44
N GLN A 96 -42.49 -1.79 -11.99
CA GLN A 96 -42.13 -2.32 -13.30
C GLN A 96 -43.39 -2.80 -14.05
N PHE A 97 -43.28 -3.02 -15.35
CA PHE A 97 -44.33 -3.69 -16.09
C PHE A 97 -44.50 -5.13 -15.56
N SER A 98 -45.76 -5.59 -15.45
CA SER A 98 -46.07 -6.95 -15.02
C SER A 98 -45.53 -8.02 -15.96
N HIS A 99 -45.41 -7.69 -17.25
CA HIS A 99 -44.77 -8.50 -18.27
C HIS A 99 -44.05 -7.61 -19.32
N PHE A 100 -42.97 -8.10 -19.94
CA PHE A 100 -42.20 -7.33 -20.95
C PHE A 100 -43.03 -6.96 -22.18
N SER A 101 -43.98 -7.81 -22.60
CA SER A 101 -44.87 -7.57 -23.73
C SER A 101 -45.82 -6.37 -23.55
N VAL A 102 -46.06 -5.92 -22.30
CA VAL A 102 -46.78 -4.66 -22.04
C VAL A 102 -46.03 -3.47 -22.64
N LYS A 103 -44.72 -3.42 -22.43
CA LYS A 103 -43.85 -2.38 -23.01
C LYS A 103 -43.89 -2.41 -24.54
N GLU A 104 -43.76 -3.63 -25.12
CA GLU A 104 -43.81 -3.81 -26.59
C GLU A 104 -45.14 -3.37 -27.16
N PHE A 105 -46.23 -3.72 -26.48
CA PHE A 105 -47.59 -3.29 -26.89
C PHE A 105 -47.72 -1.77 -26.84
N LEU A 106 -47.34 -1.10 -25.76
CA LEU A 106 -47.45 0.34 -25.57
C LEU A 106 -46.59 1.14 -26.58
N THR A 107 -45.50 0.55 -27.06
CA THR A 107 -44.63 1.21 -28.08
C THR A 107 -44.92 0.79 -29.50
N SER A 108 -45.90 -0.13 -29.70
CA SER A 108 -46.25 -0.62 -31.05
C SER A 108 -47.05 0.42 -31.87
N GLU A 109 -46.78 0.51 -33.15
CA GLU A 109 -47.55 1.37 -34.06
C GLU A 109 -49.04 0.97 -34.18
N ARG A 110 -49.38 -0.29 -33.88
CA ARG A 110 -50.77 -0.76 -33.85
C ARG A 110 -51.60 0.01 -32.85
N LEU A 111 -51.02 0.30 -31.64
CA LEU A 111 -51.73 1.04 -30.62
C LEU A 111 -52.02 2.48 -31.03
N SER A 112 -51.15 3.10 -31.83
CA SER A 112 -51.34 4.50 -32.29
C SER A 112 -52.59 4.70 -33.17
N THR A 113 -53.06 3.62 -33.79
CA THR A 113 -54.22 3.64 -34.71
C THR A 113 -55.50 3.06 -34.12
N THR A 114 -55.42 2.52 -32.86
CA THR A 114 -56.57 1.86 -32.23
C THR A 114 -57.47 2.90 -31.54
N GLU A 115 -58.71 2.99 -31.97
CA GLU A 115 -59.69 3.93 -31.42
C GLU A 115 -59.93 3.71 -29.93
N GLY A 116 -59.96 4.79 -29.15
CA GLY A 116 -60.22 4.76 -27.69
C GLY A 116 -58.98 4.56 -26.80
N ILE A 117 -57.87 3.97 -27.30
CA ILE A 117 -56.65 3.68 -26.53
C ILE A 117 -55.40 4.26 -27.18
N SER A 118 -55.47 4.89 -28.33
CA SER A 118 -54.34 5.50 -29.03
C SER A 118 -53.60 6.56 -28.20
N CYS A 119 -54.26 7.15 -27.20
CA CYS A 119 -53.65 8.11 -26.28
C CYS A 119 -52.55 7.46 -25.40
N TYR A 120 -52.55 6.13 -25.24
CA TYR A 120 -51.53 5.38 -24.47
C TYR A 120 -50.33 4.96 -25.32
N HIS A 121 -50.38 5.19 -26.65
CA HIS A 121 -49.22 4.95 -27.49
C HIS A 121 -48.01 5.79 -27.02
N ILE A 122 -46.91 5.16 -26.77
CA ILE A 122 -45.71 5.79 -26.23
C ILE A 122 -44.74 6.08 -27.38
N ASN A 123 -44.59 7.35 -27.70
CA ASN A 123 -43.48 7.82 -28.49
C ASN A 123 -42.24 7.94 -27.59
N PRO A 124 -41.11 7.26 -27.89
CA PRO A 124 -39.91 7.33 -27.08
C PRO A 124 -39.36 8.74 -26.84
N GLU A 125 -39.45 9.63 -27.85
CA GLU A 125 -39.01 11.02 -27.72
C GLU A 125 -39.82 11.77 -26.66
N ALA A 126 -41.16 11.65 -26.72
CA ALA A 126 -42.05 12.25 -25.73
C ALA A 126 -41.81 11.67 -24.32
N ALA A 127 -41.56 10.38 -24.22
CA ALA A 127 -41.27 9.70 -22.94
C ALA A 127 -39.97 10.17 -22.33
N HIS A 128 -38.88 10.26 -23.10
CA HIS A 128 -37.60 10.82 -22.66
C HIS A 128 -37.76 12.32 -22.30
N THR A 129 -38.52 13.09 -23.05
CA THR A 129 -38.82 14.50 -22.75
C THR A 129 -39.53 14.65 -21.41
N THR A 130 -40.56 13.83 -21.16
CA THR A 130 -41.29 13.81 -19.88
C THR A 130 -40.36 13.56 -18.71
N LEU A 131 -39.46 12.52 -18.78
CA LEU A 131 -38.59 12.17 -17.68
C LEU A 131 -37.45 13.18 -17.51
N ALA A 132 -36.94 13.78 -18.61
CA ALA A 132 -35.95 14.85 -18.55
C ALA A 132 -36.54 16.11 -17.88
N HIS A 133 -37.73 16.52 -18.25
CA HIS A 133 -38.43 17.65 -17.65
C HIS A 133 -38.72 17.42 -16.16
N ALA A 134 -39.25 16.25 -15.80
CA ALA A 134 -39.49 15.92 -14.40
C ALA A 134 -38.22 15.98 -13.59
N GLY A 135 -37.14 15.40 -14.11
CA GLY A 135 -35.83 15.42 -13.43
C GLY A 135 -35.28 16.84 -13.26
N LEU A 136 -35.29 17.64 -14.32
CA LEU A 136 -34.82 19.03 -14.29
C LEU A 136 -35.65 19.90 -13.35
N SER A 137 -37.00 19.75 -13.35
CA SER A 137 -37.86 20.52 -12.45
C SER A 137 -37.57 20.24 -10.97
N ILE A 138 -37.18 19.01 -10.61
CA ILE A 138 -36.76 18.67 -9.27
C ILE A 138 -35.38 19.26 -8.95
N LEU A 139 -34.41 19.16 -9.88
CA LEU A 139 -33.07 19.73 -9.66
C LEU A 139 -33.10 21.25 -9.47
N LEU A 140 -34.02 21.92 -10.12
CA LEU A 140 -34.27 23.37 -9.98
C LEU A 140 -34.93 23.78 -8.63
N GLN A 141 -35.33 22.82 -7.77
CA GLN A 141 -35.78 23.09 -6.40
C GLN A 141 -34.63 23.09 -5.39
N LEU A 142 -33.45 22.57 -5.76
CA LEU A 142 -32.31 22.44 -4.86
C LEU A 142 -31.48 23.72 -4.83
N ASP A 143 -31.03 24.09 -3.65
CA ASP A 143 -30.24 25.28 -3.40
C ASP A 143 -28.92 24.94 -2.69
N GLU A 144 -28.15 25.96 -2.34
CA GLU A 144 -26.85 25.83 -1.63
C GLU A 144 -26.98 25.33 -0.19
N LYS A 145 -28.20 25.31 0.39
CA LYS A 145 -28.50 24.81 1.74
C LYS A 145 -28.97 23.37 1.73
N ALA A 146 -29.09 22.76 0.53
CA ALA A 146 -29.51 21.39 0.40
C ALA A 146 -28.58 20.45 1.24
N ASP A 147 -29.17 19.54 1.97
CA ASP A 147 -28.50 18.51 2.75
C ASP A 147 -29.16 17.14 2.50
N ARG A 148 -28.65 16.08 3.11
CA ARG A 148 -29.25 14.74 2.99
C ARG A 148 -30.73 14.70 3.40
N LYS A 149 -31.15 15.54 4.38
CA LYS A 149 -32.57 15.61 4.79
C LYS A 149 -33.41 16.29 3.72
N THR A 150 -32.88 17.30 3.06
CA THR A 150 -33.52 17.96 1.93
C THR A 150 -33.70 16.97 0.77
N ILE A 151 -32.67 16.17 0.45
CA ILE A 151 -32.77 15.17 -0.63
C ILE A 151 -33.82 14.09 -0.32
N ASN A 152 -33.96 13.67 0.91
CA ASN A 152 -35.02 12.73 1.32
C ASN A 152 -36.43 13.26 1.08
N ARG A 153 -36.59 14.60 0.91
CA ARG A 153 -37.87 15.22 0.51
C ARG A 153 -38.08 15.22 -1.01
N PHE A 154 -37.06 14.87 -1.80
CA PHE A 154 -37.10 14.79 -3.25
C PHE A 154 -36.57 13.41 -3.69
N PRO A 155 -37.34 12.33 -3.51
CA PRO A 155 -36.92 10.96 -3.85
C PRO A 155 -36.38 10.82 -5.28
N LEU A 156 -36.93 11.56 -6.25
CA LEU A 156 -36.45 11.53 -7.63
C LEU A 156 -35.09 12.24 -7.85
N ALA A 157 -34.63 13.11 -6.95
CA ALA A 157 -33.43 13.93 -7.17
C ALA A 157 -32.17 13.12 -7.47
N PRO A 158 -31.86 12.00 -6.78
CA PRO A 158 -30.69 11.16 -7.11
C PRO A 158 -30.78 10.51 -8.48
N TYR A 159 -31.99 10.04 -8.88
CA TYR A 159 -32.22 9.51 -10.23
C TYR A 159 -32.06 10.64 -11.27
N ALA A 160 -32.72 11.77 -11.04
CA ALA A 160 -32.63 12.94 -11.90
C ALA A 160 -31.19 13.38 -12.10
N ALA A 161 -30.43 13.61 -11.01
CA ALA A 161 -29.05 14.08 -11.10
C ALA A 161 -28.16 13.17 -11.95
N ARG A 162 -28.38 11.85 -11.87
CA ARG A 162 -27.56 10.85 -12.56
C ARG A 162 -27.97 10.61 -14.01
N TYR A 163 -29.27 10.63 -14.31
CA TYR A 163 -29.79 10.11 -15.58
C TYR A 163 -30.47 11.13 -16.48
N TRP A 164 -30.74 12.39 -16.03
CA TRP A 164 -31.38 13.41 -16.89
C TRP A 164 -30.60 13.63 -18.19
N LEU A 165 -29.26 13.57 -18.10
CA LEU A 165 -28.37 13.73 -19.25
C LEU A 165 -28.64 12.66 -20.33
N HIS A 166 -28.82 11.40 -19.91
CA HIS A 166 -29.14 10.30 -20.82
C HIS A 166 -30.46 10.55 -21.56
N HIS A 167 -31.47 11.04 -20.85
CA HIS A 167 -32.75 11.37 -21.46
C HIS A 167 -32.68 12.60 -22.38
N ALA A 168 -31.92 13.62 -21.97
CA ALA A 168 -31.70 14.84 -22.72
C ALA A 168 -30.97 14.64 -24.06
N LEU A 169 -30.11 13.62 -24.14
CA LEU A 169 -29.37 13.28 -25.37
C LEU A 169 -30.18 12.46 -26.38
N TYR A 170 -31.38 12.02 -26.03
CA TYR A 170 -32.21 11.28 -26.95
C TYR A 170 -32.81 12.24 -28.03
N LYS A 171 -32.53 11.97 -29.33
CA LYS A 171 -32.97 12.70 -30.49
C LYS A 171 -33.27 14.21 -30.22
N ASN A 172 -34.53 14.68 -30.44
CA ASN A 172 -34.90 16.09 -30.34
C ASN A 172 -35.24 16.57 -28.91
N VAL A 173 -35.08 15.74 -27.87
CA VAL A 173 -35.45 16.08 -26.48
C VAL A 173 -34.81 17.40 -26.03
N PHE A 174 -33.54 17.61 -26.41
CA PHE A 174 -32.80 18.83 -26.04
C PHE A 174 -33.54 20.11 -26.41
N THR A 175 -34.24 20.14 -27.56
CA THR A 175 -34.98 21.33 -28.01
C THR A 175 -36.12 21.71 -27.08
N HIS A 176 -36.72 20.73 -26.41
CA HIS A 176 -37.83 20.92 -25.49
C HIS A 176 -37.39 21.36 -24.09
N ILE A 177 -36.16 21.07 -23.68
CA ILE A 177 -35.66 21.34 -22.30
C ILE A 177 -34.70 22.54 -22.22
N GLN A 178 -34.46 23.29 -23.28
CA GLN A 178 -33.47 24.37 -23.35
C GLN A 178 -33.63 25.43 -22.24
N GLN A 179 -34.82 25.82 -21.89
CA GLN A 179 -35.09 26.84 -20.87
C GLN A 179 -34.73 26.31 -19.46
N ALA A 180 -35.06 25.04 -19.19
CA ALA A 180 -34.70 24.41 -17.92
C ALA A 180 -33.19 24.28 -17.78
N LEU A 181 -32.49 23.90 -18.85
CA LEU A 181 -31.04 23.84 -18.89
C LEU A 181 -30.39 25.21 -18.70
N ALA A 182 -30.90 26.25 -19.33
CA ALA A 182 -30.38 27.61 -19.15
C ALA A 182 -30.45 28.06 -17.67
N ARG A 183 -31.52 27.66 -16.94
CA ARG A 183 -31.62 27.92 -15.49
C ARG A 183 -30.72 27.05 -14.66
N LEU A 184 -30.60 25.76 -14.99
CA LEU A 184 -29.72 24.83 -14.24
C LEU A 184 -28.24 25.24 -14.34
N PHE A 185 -27.82 25.68 -15.55
CA PHE A 185 -26.43 26.06 -15.84
C PHE A 185 -26.13 27.54 -15.60
N ASP A 186 -27.06 28.32 -15.08
CA ASP A 186 -26.85 29.73 -14.72
C ASP A 186 -25.86 29.82 -13.53
N PRO A 187 -24.63 30.37 -13.71
CA PRO A 187 -23.63 30.44 -12.68
C PRO A 187 -24.02 31.34 -11.50
N ALA A 188 -25.05 32.20 -11.67
CA ALA A 188 -25.58 33.02 -10.60
C ALA A 188 -26.63 32.31 -9.74
N LYS A 189 -27.03 31.09 -10.10
CA LYS A 189 -27.99 30.27 -9.39
C LYS A 189 -27.35 29.09 -8.67
N PRO A 190 -27.90 28.63 -7.53
CA PRO A 190 -27.31 27.52 -6.75
C PRO A 190 -27.53 26.15 -7.37
N HIS A 191 -28.46 26.01 -8.33
CA HIS A 191 -28.93 24.73 -8.87
C HIS A 191 -27.81 23.92 -9.52
N PHE A 192 -26.88 24.59 -10.23
CA PHE A 192 -25.73 23.95 -10.84
C PHE A 192 -24.81 23.28 -9.81
N ALA A 193 -24.51 24.00 -8.73
CA ALA A 193 -23.71 23.45 -7.65
C ALA A 193 -24.40 22.28 -6.93
N ALA A 194 -25.73 22.36 -6.75
CA ALA A 194 -26.51 21.29 -6.15
C ALA A 194 -26.54 20.03 -7.03
N TRP A 195 -26.67 20.20 -8.36
CA TRP A 195 -26.61 19.08 -9.30
C TRP A 195 -25.24 18.38 -9.27
N VAL A 196 -24.14 19.13 -9.38
CA VAL A 196 -22.77 18.57 -9.32
C VAL A 196 -22.50 17.89 -7.97
N TRP A 197 -23.00 18.45 -6.88
CA TRP A 197 -22.89 17.85 -5.55
C TRP A 197 -23.62 16.50 -5.44
N LEU A 198 -24.78 16.36 -6.10
CA LEU A 198 -25.54 15.11 -6.18
C LEU A 198 -24.87 14.08 -7.09
N HIS A 199 -24.34 14.53 -8.22
CA HIS A 199 -23.71 13.66 -9.22
C HIS A 199 -22.77 14.45 -10.11
N ASP A 200 -21.47 14.35 -9.81
CA ASP A 200 -20.45 14.95 -10.66
C ASP A 200 -20.15 14.02 -11.84
N ILE A 201 -20.54 14.45 -13.05
CA ILE A 201 -20.27 13.69 -14.29
C ILE A 201 -18.79 13.67 -14.69
N ASP A 202 -18.00 14.59 -14.14
CA ASP A 202 -16.56 14.67 -14.35
C ASP A 202 -15.80 13.73 -13.41
N ARG A 203 -16.23 13.68 -12.15
CA ARG A 203 -15.60 12.92 -11.07
C ARG A 203 -16.55 11.86 -10.51
N HIS A 204 -17.06 10.99 -11.39
CA HIS A 204 -18.04 9.95 -11.05
C HIS A 204 -17.55 8.93 -10.00
N TRP A 205 -16.24 8.90 -9.70
CA TRP A 205 -15.63 8.10 -8.62
C TRP A 205 -15.72 8.76 -7.25
N ILE A 206 -16.05 10.07 -7.16
CA ILE A 206 -16.29 10.74 -5.88
C ILE A 206 -17.69 10.38 -5.40
N GLU A 207 -17.81 10.03 -4.12
CA GLU A 207 -19.12 9.75 -3.53
C GLU A 207 -20.09 10.94 -3.69
N PRO A 208 -21.31 10.69 -4.17
CA PRO A 208 -22.35 11.71 -4.16
C PRO A 208 -22.55 12.24 -2.74
N MET A 209 -22.70 13.57 -2.61
CA MET A 209 -22.93 14.22 -1.32
C MET A 209 -21.79 14.00 -0.30
N SER A 210 -20.54 13.87 -0.76
CA SER A 210 -19.37 13.74 0.12
C SER A 210 -19.19 14.93 1.07
N LYS A 211 -19.59 16.13 0.63
CA LYS A 211 -19.67 17.34 1.47
C LYS A 211 -21.07 17.50 2.06
N LYS A 212 -21.15 18.14 3.24
CA LYS A 212 -22.43 18.34 3.94
C LYS A 212 -23.44 19.14 3.13
N HIS A 213 -22.98 20.10 2.34
CA HIS A 213 -23.79 21.00 1.50
C HIS A 213 -23.15 21.18 0.12
N PRO A 214 -23.92 21.59 -0.91
CA PRO A 214 -23.37 21.94 -2.20
C PRO A 214 -22.33 23.04 -2.11
N THR A 215 -21.20 22.87 -2.78
CA THR A 215 -20.16 23.89 -2.90
C THR A 215 -20.02 24.24 -4.38
N ARG A 216 -19.62 25.50 -4.66
CA ARG A 216 -19.39 25.91 -6.05
C ARG A 216 -18.34 24.96 -6.68
N PRO A 217 -18.66 24.34 -7.83
CA PRO A 217 -17.71 23.51 -8.55
C PRO A 217 -16.46 24.29 -8.98
N GLU A 218 -15.33 23.61 -9.08
CA GLU A 218 -14.08 24.20 -9.57
C GLU A 218 -14.19 24.59 -11.06
N ALA A 219 -14.91 23.76 -11.83
CA ALA A 219 -15.12 23.99 -13.24
C ALA A 219 -16.37 24.83 -13.49
N VAL A 220 -16.29 25.67 -14.52
CA VAL A 220 -17.40 26.54 -14.96
C VAL A 220 -18.51 25.75 -15.67
N PRO A 221 -19.74 26.24 -15.71
CA PRO A 221 -20.86 25.59 -16.43
C PRO A 221 -20.54 25.21 -17.87
N LEU A 222 -19.76 26.01 -18.60
CA LEU A 222 -19.33 25.73 -19.98
C LEU A 222 -18.52 24.44 -20.09
N TYR A 223 -17.71 24.14 -19.09
CA TYR A 223 -16.93 22.87 -19.01
C TYR A 223 -17.86 21.65 -18.98
N TYR A 224 -18.89 21.68 -18.12
CA TYR A 224 -19.87 20.60 -18.01
C TYR A 224 -20.78 20.50 -19.25
N ALA A 225 -21.11 21.62 -19.86
CA ALA A 225 -21.85 21.64 -21.13
C ALA A 225 -21.01 21.01 -22.27
N ALA A 226 -19.69 21.26 -22.26
CA ALA A 226 -18.75 20.65 -23.20
C ALA A 226 -18.58 19.16 -22.97
N MET A 227 -18.50 18.72 -21.69
CA MET A 227 -18.45 17.34 -21.27
C MET A 227 -19.72 16.56 -21.68
N ALA A 228 -20.87 17.21 -21.59
CA ALA A 228 -22.16 16.65 -21.93
C ALA A 228 -22.52 16.69 -23.44
N GLY A 229 -21.81 17.46 -24.24
CA GLY A 229 -22.01 17.56 -25.69
C GLY A 229 -23.14 18.51 -26.12
N PHE A 230 -23.62 19.39 -25.26
CA PHE A 230 -24.75 20.30 -25.56
C PHE A 230 -24.27 21.57 -26.29
N ARG A 231 -24.25 21.52 -27.64
CA ARG A 231 -23.82 22.64 -28.48
C ARG A 231 -24.60 23.91 -28.20
N GLY A 232 -25.97 23.87 -28.26
CA GLY A 232 -26.81 25.06 -28.07
C GLY A 232 -26.62 25.69 -26.68
N LEU A 233 -26.48 24.86 -25.63
CA LEU A 233 -26.20 25.37 -24.29
C LEU A 233 -24.80 25.99 -24.22
N ALA A 234 -23.79 25.34 -24.81
CA ALA A 234 -22.42 25.87 -24.85
C ALA A 234 -22.38 27.21 -25.62
N GLU A 235 -23.16 27.35 -26.73
CA GLU A 235 -23.26 28.60 -27.50
C GLU A 235 -23.85 29.75 -26.67
N ASN A 236 -24.91 29.48 -25.92
CA ASN A 236 -25.53 30.45 -25.02
C ASN A 236 -24.59 30.85 -23.86
N LEU A 237 -23.90 29.88 -23.25
CA LEU A 237 -22.95 30.15 -22.16
C LEU A 237 -21.73 30.96 -22.65
N ILE A 238 -21.22 30.68 -23.84
CA ILE A 238 -20.12 31.45 -24.44
C ILE A 238 -20.57 32.89 -24.74
N ALA A 239 -21.80 33.07 -25.23
CA ALA A 239 -22.34 34.40 -25.48
C ALA A 239 -22.50 35.23 -24.20
N ALA A 240 -22.95 34.60 -23.11
CA ALA A 240 -23.09 35.22 -21.80
C ALA A 240 -21.76 35.47 -21.09
N HIS A 241 -20.83 34.51 -21.17
CA HIS A 241 -19.57 34.49 -20.47
C HIS A 241 -18.39 34.12 -21.42
N PRO A 242 -17.94 34.98 -22.33
CA PRO A 242 -16.93 34.64 -23.34
C PRO A 242 -15.58 34.22 -22.78
N LYS A 243 -15.22 34.66 -21.55
CA LYS A 243 -13.98 34.33 -20.90
C LYS A 243 -13.91 32.86 -20.44
N ASP A 244 -15.06 32.21 -20.29
CA ASP A 244 -15.16 30.85 -19.81
C ASP A 244 -14.60 29.82 -20.79
N ILE A 245 -14.39 30.18 -22.05
CA ILE A 245 -13.72 29.37 -23.07
C ILE A 245 -12.31 28.92 -22.63
N HIS A 246 -11.60 29.77 -21.90
CA HIS A 246 -10.25 29.51 -21.41
C HIS A 246 -10.21 29.13 -19.93
N SER A 247 -11.36 29.03 -19.25
CA SER A 247 -11.42 28.72 -17.83
C SER A 247 -10.88 27.32 -17.56
N ARG A 248 -10.10 27.21 -16.48
CA ARG A 248 -9.54 25.96 -15.99
C ARG A 248 -10.39 25.44 -14.83
N GLY A 249 -10.53 24.13 -14.72
CA GLY A 249 -11.26 23.44 -13.68
C GLY A 249 -11.72 22.06 -14.14
N GLY A 250 -12.04 21.20 -13.20
CA GLY A 250 -12.39 19.80 -13.47
C GLY A 250 -11.21 18.92 -13.85
N SER A 251 -11.48 17.62 -14.06
CA SER A 251 -10.44 16.61 -14.33
C SER A 251 -9.73 16.79 -15.68
N HIS A 252 -10.35 17.49 -16.60
CA HIS A 252 -9.82 17.69 -17.97
C HIS A 252 -9.36 19.13 -18.22
N THR A 253 -9.38 19.97 -17.23
CA THR A 253 -8.85 21.34 -17.16
C THR A 253 -9.62 22.37 -18.00
N THR A 254 -9.79 22.24 -19.33
CA THR A 254 -10.55 23.23 -20.12
C THR A 254 -11.76 22.61 -20.83
N PRO A 255 -12.76 23.43 -21.21
CA PRO A 255 -13.91 22.94 -21.98
C PRO A 255 -13.52 22.20 -23.27
N LEU A 256 -12.44 22.65 -23.95
CA LEU A 256 -11.95 22.00 -25.17
C LEU A 256 -11.36 20.61 -24.89
N HIS A 257 -10.62 20.44 -23.80
CA HIS A 257 -10.13 19.13 -23.38
C HIS A 257 -11.29 18.17 -23.09
N ALA A 258 -12.32 18.65 -22.40
CA ALA A 258 -13.49 17.85 -22.06
C ALA A 258 -14.26 17.41 -23.33
N ALA A 259 -14.52 18.34 -24.26
CA ALA A 259 -15.17 18.03 -25.53
C ALA A 259 -14.34 17.06 -26.39
N ALA A 260 -13.01 17.24 -26.43
CA ALA A 260 -12.10 16.37 -27.16
C ALA A 260 -12.07 14.96 -26.59
N PHE A 261 -12.00 14.82 -25.26
CA PHE A 261 -12.00 13.53 -24.57
C PHE A 261 -13.29 12.75 -24.76
N LYS A 262 -14.44 13.42 -24.70
CA LYS A 262 -15.76 12.80 -24.85
C LYS A 262 -16.18 12.59 -26.31
N GLY A 263 -15.46 13.14 -27.28
CA GLY A 263 -15.76 12.98 -28.69
C GLY A 263 -16.91 13.91 -29.23
N HIS A 264 -17.15 15.03 -28.56
CA HIS A 264 -18.23 15.96 -28.93
C HIS A 264 -17.80 16.96 -30.00
N LEU A 265 -17.84 16.51 -31.28
CA LEU A 265 -17.36 17.25 -32.45
C LEU A 265 -17.95 18.65 -32.57
N GLU A 266 -19.25 18.75 -32.43
CA GLU A 266 -19.94 20.02 -32.62
C GLU A 266 -19.55 21.08 -31.59
N VAL A 267 -19.38 20.64 -30.34
CA VAL A 267 -18.93 21.52 -29.25
C VAL A 267 -17.47 21.89 -29.41
N ALA A 268 -16.59 20.94 -29.75
CA ALA A 268 -15.19 21.20 -30.04
C ALA A 268 -15.03 22.21 -31.21
N SER A 269 -15.84 22.05 -32.29
CA SER A 269 -15.86 22.99 -33.42
C SER A 269 -16.32 24.38 -33.01
N LEU A 270 -17.33 24.46 -32.16
CA LEU A 270 -17.83 25.72 -31.62
C LEU A 270 -16.76 26.42 -30.78
N LEU A 271 -16.13 25.71 -29.85
CA LEU A 271 -15.10 26.25 -28.96
C LEU A 271 -13.89 26.79 -29.77
N LEU A 272 -13.39 26.02 -30.74
CA LEU A 272 -12.29 26.45 -31.61
C LEU A 272 -12.65 27.67 -32.46
N LYS A 273 -13.85 27.71 -33.05
CA LYS A 273 -14.36 28.88 -33.79
C LYS A 273 -14.49 30.14 -32.93
N ARG A 274 -14.73 29.98 -31.64
CA ARG A 274 -14.80 31.07 -30.65
C ARG A 274 -13.48 31.39 -29.98
N GLY A 275 -12.38 30.79 -30.43
CA GLY A 275 -11.02 31.13 -30.03
C GLY A 275 -10.42 30.30 -28.87
N ALA A 276 -10.98 29.11 -28.61
CA ALA A 276 -10.31 28.18 -27.67
C ALA A 276 -8.92 27.80 -28.20
N ASP A 277 -7.92 27.81 -27.32
CA ASP A 277 -6.54 27.47 -27.70
C ASP A 277 -6.39 25.95 -27.86
N PRO A 278 -6.10 25.44 -29.09
CA PRO A 278 -5.87 24.02 -29.34
C PRO A 278 -4.61 23.46 -28.68
N ASN A 279 -3.74 24.33 -28.13
CA ASN A 279 -2.50 23.98 -27.45
C ASN A 279 -2.56 24.26 -25.94
N SER A 280 -3.74 24.54 -25.38
CA SER A 280 -3.89 24.69 -23.95
C SER A 280 -3.44 23.42 -23.23
N LEU A 281 -2.75 23.58 -22.09
CA LEU A 281 -2.20 22.47 -21.29
C LEU A 281 -3.14 22.16 -20.12
N ASP A 282 -3.39 20.87 -19.86
CA ASP A 282 -4.02 20.42 -18.62
C ASP A 282 -2.97 20.33 -17.48
N ASP A 283 -3.36 19.81 -16.31
CA ASP A 283 -2.47 19.72 -15.14
C ASP A 283 -1.36 18.67 -15.31
N LEU A 284 -1.50 17.77 -16.27
CA LEU A 284 -0.49 16.78 -16.68
C LEU A 284 0.23 17.20 -17.99
N LEU A 285 0.27 18.49 -18.30
CA LEU A 285 0.87 19.07 -19.49
C LEU A 285 0.33 18.53 -20.82
N ARG A 286 -0.87 17.92 -20.83
CA ARG A 286 -1.50 17.38 -22.03
C ARG A 286 -2.27 18.46 -22.79
N VAL A 287 -2.19 18.44 -24.11
CA VAL A 287 -3.04 19.25 -25.00
C VAL A 287 -4.32 18.49 -25.36
N PRO A 288 -5.39 19.17 -25.88
CA PRO A 288 -6.60 18.49 -26.34
C PRO A 288 -6.35 17.32 -27.29
N LEU A 289 -5.27 17.37 -28.07
CA LEU A 289 -4.88 16.31 -28.99
C LEU A 289 -4.44 15.02 -28.28
N HIS A 290 -3.83 15.09 -27.09
CA HIS A 290 -3.60 13.91 -26.24
C HIS A 290 -4.91 13.30 -25.79
N ARG A 291 -5.88 14.15 -25.39
CA ARG A 291 -7.18 13.68 -24.88
C ARG A 291 -8.00 12.98 -25.94
N VAL A 292 -8.03 13.49 -27.16
CA VAL A 292 -8.73 12.81 -28.26
C VAL A 292 -8.00 11.53 -28.68
N SER A 293 -6.66 11.49 -28.59
CA SER A 293 -5.87 10.28 -28.83
C SER A 293 -6.05 9.21 -27.76
N GLN A 294 -6.41 9.59 -26.54
CA GLN A 294 -6.73 8.67 -25.44
C GLN A 294 -8.14 8.07 -25.62
N GLY A 295 -9.11 8.88 -26.07
CA GLY A 295 -10.52 8.53 -26.16
C GLY A 295 -11.20 8.35 -24.80
N GLY A 296 -12.42 8.87 -24.65
CA GLY A 296 -13.19 8.80 -23.39
C GLY A 296 -14.20 7.66 -23.30
N GLN A 297 -14.37 6.89 -24.38
CA GLN A 297 -15.24 5.73 -24.42
C GLN A 297 -14.50 4.55 -25.04
N LEU A 298 -14.91 3.32 -24.71
CA LEU A 298 -14.27 2.06 -25.08
C LEU A 298 -14.04 1.81 -26.58
N VAL A 299 -14.55 2.67 -27.47
CA VAL A 299 -14.42 2.52 -28.92
C VAL A 299 -14.18 3.89 -29.57
N MET A 300 -13.21 3.97 -30.49
CA MET A 300 -13.02 5.15 -31.34
C MET A 300 -14.28 5.42 -32.16
N THR A 301 -14.79 6.66 -32.11
CA THR A 301 -15.89 7.10 -32.94
C THR A 301 -15.37 7.91 -34.13
N GLN A 302 -16.12 7.96 -35.23
CA GLN A 302 -15.83 8.85 -36.35
C GLN A 302 -15.64 10.30 -35.87
N SER A 303 -16.38 10.71 -34.84
CA SER A 303 -16.29 12.04 -34.26
C SER A 303 -14.92 12.33 -33.64
N SER A 304 -14.27 11.34 -33.02
CA SER A 304 -12.92 11.51 -32.43
C SER A 304 -11.87 11.83 -33.50
N LEU A 305 -11.91 11.12 -34.62
CA LEU A 305 -11.03 11.40 -35.75
C LEU A 305 -11.25 12.80 -36.33
N GLU A 306 -12.54 13.21 -36.51
CA GLU A 306 -12.88 14.52 -37.00
C GLU A 306 -12.45 15.64 -36.04
N ILE A 307 -12.53 15.42 -34.72
CA ILE A 307 -12.01 16.37 -33.73
C ILE A 307 -10.49 16.47 -33.84
N ALA A 308 -9.77 15.34 -33.97
CA ALA A 308 -8.33 15.35 -34.17
C ALA A 308 -7.95 16.16 -35.42
N ARG A 309 -8.65 15.94 -36.55
CA ARG A 309 -8.49 16.75 -37.78
C ARG A 309 -8.72 18.22 -37.54
N LEU A 310 -9.82 18.55 -36.86
CA LEU A 310 -10.18 19.91 -36.53
C LEU A 310 -9.11 20.60 -35.66
N LEU A 311 -8.59 19.92 -34.63
CA LEU A 311 -7.52 20.44 -33.78
C LEU A 311 -6.24 20.70 -34.59
N VAL A 312 -5.81 19.75 -35.42
CA VAL A 312 -4.64 19.90 -36.28
C VAL A 312 -4.80 21.06 -37.24
N ASN A 313 -5.96 21.17 -37.93
CA ASN A 313 -6.28 22.27 -38.83
C ASN A 313 -6.38 23.64 -38.13
N SER A 314 -6.63 23.63 -36.80
CA SER A 314 -6.68 24.84 -35.98
C SER A 314 -5.30 25.18 -35.37
N GLY A 315 -4.22 24.49 -35.76
CA GLY A 315 -2.86 24.76 -35.32
C GLY A 315 -2.43 24.03 -34.06
N ALA A 316 -3.03 22.89 -33.76
CA ALA A 316 -2.54 22.03 -32.67
C ALA A 316 -1.15 21.49 -33.00
N LYS A 317 -0.23 21.58 -32.03
CA LYS A 317 1.13 21.04 -32.14
C LYS A 317 1.11 19.54 -31.92
N VAL A 318 1.57 18.76 -32.91
CA VAL A 318 1.47 17.29 -32.92
C VAL A 318 2.57 16.59 -32.11
N ASN A 319 3.67 17.27 -31.76
CA ASN A 319 4.82 16.72 -31.03
C ASN A 319 4.93 17.26 -29.60
N VAL A 320 3.85 17.78 -29.02
CA VAL A 320 3.84 18.20 -27.60
C VAL A 320 3.99 16.96 -26.72
N ILE A 321 4.75 17.08 -25.64
CA ILE A 321 4.93 16.03 -24.64
C ILE A 321 4.13 16.38 -23.38
N ASP A 322 3.55 15.37 -22.75
CA ASP A 322 2.95 15.48 -21.43
C ASP A 322 4.01 15.38 -20.31
N ASP A 323 3.58 15.39 -19.06
CA ASP A 323 4.44 15.30 -17.88
C ASP A 323 5.26 14.00 -17.81
N GLU A 324 4.83 12.92 -18.48
CA GLU A 324 5.59 11.66 -18.61
C GLU A 324 6.38 11.56 -19.92
N GLY A 325 6.42 12.63 -20.71
CA GLY A 325 7.09 12.68 -22.00
C GLY A 325 6.33 12.01 -23.15
N TRP A 326 5.05 11.67 -22.96
CA TRP A 326 4.24 11.07 -24.01
C TRP A 326 3.80 12.12 -25.03
N THR A 327 3.88 11.78 -26.32
CA THR A 327 3.27 12.55 -27.37
C THR A 327 1.87 12.02 -27.71
N PRO A 328 1.01 12.79 -28.42
CA PRO A 328 -0.25 12.26 -28.93
C PRO A 328 -0.12 10.95 -29.71
N LEU A 329 1.02 10.74 -30.40
CA LEU A 329 1.31 9.50 -31.12
C LEU A 329 1.50 8.30 -30.18
N HIS A 330 2.19 8.46 -29.04
CA HIS A 330 2.28 7.42 -28.02
C HIS A 330 0.92 7.03 -27.49
N VAL A 331 0.09 8.04 -27.19
CA VAL A 331 -1.26 7.83 -26.65
C VAL A 331 -2.15 7.10 -27.67
N ALA A 332 -2.10 7.51 -28.94
CA ALA A 332 -2.85 6.87 -30.02
C ALA A 332 -2.39 5.42 -30.24
N ALA A 333 -1.07 5.15 -30.15
CA ALA A 333 -0.50 3.81 -30.25
C ALA A 333 -0.98 2.90 -29.12
N ARG A 334 -0.99 3.41 -27.87
CA ARG A 334 -1.53 2.70 -26.69
C ARG A 334 -3.02 2.37 -26.86
N SER A 335 -3.79 3.35 -27.34
CA SER A 335 -5.24 3.22 -27.50
C SER A 335 -5.65 2.33 -28.69
N GLY A 336 -4.78 2.18 -29.68
CA GLY A 336 -5.07 1.42 -30.89
C GLY A 336 -5.76 2.23 -32.00
N TYR A 337 -5.61 3.55 -32.02
CA TYR A 337 -6.32 4.45 -32.95
C TYR A 337 -5.47 4.74 -34.20
N ARG A 338 -5.51 3.81 -35.17
CA ARG A 338 -4.72 3.86 -36.39
C ARG A 338 -4.96 5.15 -37.19
N GLU A 339 -6.22 5.53 -37.42
CA GLU A 339 -6.57 6.67 -38.24
C GLU A 339 -6.08 8.01 -37.63
N ILE A 340 -6.07 8.10 -36.28
CA ILE A 340 -5.45 9.25 -35.59
C ILE A 340 -3.94 9.24 -35.78
N MET A 341 -3.29 8.09 -35.75
CA MET A 341 -1.86 7.99 -36.00
C MET A 341 -1.49 8.39 -37.43
N GLU A 342 -2.27 7.93 -38.44
CA GLU A 342 -2.12 8.34 -39.82
C GLU A 342 -2.25 9.85 -39.99
N LEU A 343 -3.22 10.46 -39.31
CA LEU A 343 -3.40 11.91 -39.29
C LEU A 343 -2.20 12.63 -38.65
N LEU A 344 -1.75 12.16 -37.48
CA LEU A 344 -0.62 12.77 -36.77
C LEU A 344 0.67 12.69 -37.57
N LEU A 345 1.01 11.53 -38.15
CA LEU A 345 2.19 11.35 -39.01
C LEU A 345 2.10 12.19 -40.28
N GLY A 346 0.96 12.22 -40.94
CA GLY A 346 0.71 13.07 -42.09
C GLY A 346 0.81 14.56 -41.78
N SER A 347 0.67 14.94 -40.51
CA SER A 347 0.79 16.33 -40.03
C SER A 347 2.17 16.66 -39.45
N GLY A 348 3.15 15.75 -39.60
CA GLY A 348 4.55 15.98 -39.22
C GLY A 348 4.87 15.54 -37.77
N ALA A 349 4.11 14.59 -37.21
CA ALA A 349 4.51 13.94 -35.96
C ALA A 349 5.80 13.13 -36.20
N SER A 350 6.70 13.15 -35.23
CA SER A 350 7.86 12.26 -35.21
C SER A 350 7.38 10.81 -35.08
N LEU A 351 7.95 9.87 -35.84
CA LEU A 351 7.57 8.47 -35.84
C LEU A 351 8.02 7.74 -34.57
N ASP A 352 9.25 8.03 -34.11
CA ASP A 352 9.88 7.39 -32.95
C ASP A 352 10.25 8.41 -31.84
N PRO A 353 9.28 9.22 -31.35
CA PRO A 353 9.53 10.06 -30.19
C PRO A 353 9.78 9.17 -28.96
N ARG A 354 10.53 9.71 -27.97
CA ARG A 354 10.86 8.95 -26.76
C ARG A 354 10.24 9.62 -25.53
N ASN A 355 9.47 8.85 -24.76
CA ASN A 355 8.96 9.29 -23.47
C ASN A 355 10.08 9.31 -22.39
N LYS A 356 9.76 9.63 -21.12
CA LYS A 356 10.74 9.63 -20.02
C LYS A 356 11.42 8.28 -19.82
N HIS A 357 10.72 7.17 -20.08
CA HIS A 357 11.26 5.82 -20.07
C HIS A 357 11.97 5.43 -21.38
N LYS A 358 12.25 6.38 -22.25
CA LYS A 358 12.85 6.20 -23.58
C LYS A 358 12.04 5.26 -24.51
N GLN A 359 10.79 4.95 -24.17
CA GLN A 359 9.91 4.13 -24.99
C GLN A 359 9.45 4.89 -26.23
N THR A 360 9.40 4.21 -27.38
CA THR A 360 8.79 4.70 -28.61
C THR A 360 7.31 4.26 -28.70
N PRO A 361 6.50 4.85 -29.61
CA PRO A 361 5.13 4.36 -29.86
C PRO A 361 5.06 2.86 -30.16
N LEU A 362 6.12 2.28 -30.81
CA LEU A 362 6.16 0.85 -31.07
C LEU A 362 6.32 0.02 -29.78
N HIS A 363 7.16 0.46 -28.82
CA HIS A 363 7.24 -0.19 -27.51
C HIS A 363 5.87 -0.21 -26.81
N VAL A 364 5.19 0.95 -26.83
CA VAL A 364 3.88 1.12 -26.21
C VAL A 364 2.81 0.26 -26.89
N ALA A 365 2.84 0.14 -28.22
CA ALA A 365 1.93 -0.72 -28.98
C ALA A 365 2.16 -2.19 -28.67
N CYS A 366 3.43 -2.63 -28.57
CA CYS A 366 3.79 -4.00 -28.19
C CYS A 366 3.35 -4.31 -26.75
N PHE A 367 3.57 -3.39 -25.80
CA PHE A 367 3.11 -3.54 -24.43
C PHE A 367 1.59 -3.67 -24.34
N SER A 368 0.86 -2.88 -25.12
CA SER A 368 -0.61 -2.86 -25.13
C SER A 368 -1.23 -3.96 -26.02
N GLY A 369 -0.44 -4.83 -26.63
CA GLY A 369 -0.89 -5.91 -27.50
C GLY A 369 -1.58 -5.45 -28.80
N LYS A 370 -1.28 -4.24 -29.30
CA LYS A 370 -1.93 -3.65 -30.46
C LYS A 370 -1.21 -4.05 -31.75
N LEU A 371 -1.50 -5.27 -32.24
CA LEU A 371 -0.82 -5.86 -33.39
C LEU A 371 -0.94 -5.01 -34.68
N ASP A 372 -2.15 -4.53 -35.01
CA ASP A 372 -2.39 -3.74 -36.22
C ASP A 372 -1.64 -2.39 -36.18
N ILE A 373 -1.53 -1.82 -34.99
CA ILE A 373 -0.78 -0.59 -34.77
C ILE A 373 0.74 -0.85 -34.92
N SER A 374 1.23 -1.92 -34.32
CA SER A 374 2.65 -2.29 -34.46
C SER A 374 3.02 -2.58 -35.90
N ARG A 375 2.15 -3.30 -36.64
CA ARG A 375 2.31 -3.50 -38.07
C ARG A 375 2.36 -2.19 -38.83
N PHE A 376 1.43 -1.30 -38.54
CA PHE A 376 1.39 0.03 -39.16
C PHE A 376 2.67 0.83 -38.89
N LEU A 377 3.12 0.91 -37.62
CA LEU A 377 4.35 1.64 -37.26
C LEU A 377 5.59 1.09 -37.98
N ILE A 378 5.71 -0.24 -37.99
CA ILE A 378 6.82 -0.92 -38.68
C ILE A 378 6.77 -0.64 -40.19
N ASP A 379 5.59 -0.67 -40.82
CA ASP A 379 5.39 -0.37 -42.24
C ASP A 379 5.72 1.10 -42.57
N GLN A 380 5.58 2.00 -41.60
CA GLN A 380 6.04 3.41 -41.69
C GLN A 380 7.54 3.57 -41.46
N GLY A 381 8.27 2.52 -41.09
CA GLY A 381 9.71 2.54 -40.87
C GLY A 381 10.13 2.83 -39.43
N SER A 382 9.28 2.56 -38.43
CA SER A 382 9.66 2.69 -37.01
C SER A 382 10.82 1.78 -36.64
N ASP A 383 11.73 2.31 -35.81
CA ASP A 383 12.96 1.63 -35.38
C ASP A 383 12.66 0.49 -34.40
N GLN A 384 12.72 -0.75 -34.91
CA GLN A 384 12.53 -1.98 -34.13
C GLN A 384 13.72 -2.29 -33.20
N THR A 385 14.87 -1.63 -33.39
CA THR A 385 16.07 -1.79 -32.57
C THR A 385 16.14 -0.76 -31.46
N ALA A 386 15.19 0.18 -31.43
CA ALA A 386 15.08 1.18 -30.39
C ALA A 386 15.08 0.52 -29.01
N ARG A 387 15.87 1.04 -28.08
CA ARG A 387 15.96 0.57 -26.70
C ARG A 387 15.30 1.56 -25.77
N ASP A 388 14.49 1.06 -24.86
CA ASP A 388 13.91 1.86 -23.77
C ASP A 388 14.94 2.10 -22.65
N GLN A 389 14.49 2.60 -21.50
CA GLN A 389 15.34 2.90 -20.34
C GLN A 389 16.06 1.66 -19.81
N ASP A 390 15.39 0.50 -19.82
CA ASP A 390 15.92 -0.78 -19.34
C ASP A 390 16.64 -1.58 -20.43
N GLY A 391 16.75 -1.01 -21.62
CA GLY A 391 17.42 -1.61 -22.77
C GLY A 391 16.52 -2.55 -23.57
N PHE A 392 15.22 -2.63 -23.27
CA PHE A 392 14.28 -3.48 -24.02
C PHE A 392 14.11 -2.96 -25.45
N ILE A 393 14.17 -3.85 -26.41
CA ILE A 393 13.63 -3.65 -27.76
C ILE A 393 12.17 -4.18 -27.77
N PRO A 394 11.33 -3.80 -28.77
CA PRO A 394 9.93 -4.26 -28.86
C PRO A 394 9.75 -5.77 -28.77
N LEU A 395 10.71 -6.57 -29.26
CA LEU A 395 10.66 -8.04 -29.22
C LEU A 395 10.78 -8.59 -27.78
N HIS A 396 11.55 -7.94 -26.91
CA HIS A 396 11.59 -8.32 -25.48
C HIS A 396 10.22 -8.17 -24.82
N ILE A 397 9.52 -7.08 -25.13
CA ILE A 397 8.18 -6.79 -24.60
C ILE A 397 7.19 -7.86 -25.11
N ALA A 398 7.19 -8.15 -26.43
CA ALA A 398 6.33 -9.18 -27.00
C ALA A 398 6.58 -10.55 -26.35
N SER A 399 7.86 -10.90 -26.13
CA SER A 399 8.28 -12.17 -25.51
C SER A 399 7.92 -12.25 -24.02
N ARG A 400 8.00 -11.12 -23.29
CA ARG A 400 7.65 -11.03 -21.87
C ARG A 400 6.15 -11.19 -21.62
N TYR A 401 5.31 -10.60 -22.50
CA TYR A 401 3.86 -10.55 -22.33
C TYR A 401 3.10 -11.61 -23.10
N GLY A 402 3.77 -12.53 -23.78
CA GLY A 402 3.14 -13.65 -24.46
C GLY A 402 2.43 -13.27 -25.76
N ASN A 403 2.78 -12.17 -26.39
CA ASN A 403 2.15 -11.72 -27.63
C ASN A 403 2.77 -12.40 -28.84
N PHE A 404 2.34 -13.63 -29.16
CA PHE A 404 2.89 -14.45 -30.24
C PHE A 404 2.84 -13.77 -31.62
N ASP A 405 1.67 -13.25 -32.01
CA ASP A 405 1.52 -12.58 -33.31
C ASP A 405 2.44 -11.36 -33.46
N MET A 406 2.63 -10.67 -32.33
CA MET A 406 3.55 -9.52 -32.27
C MET A 406 5.00 -9.95 -32.40
N ALA A 407 5.42 -10.98 -31.70
CA ALA A 407 6.77 -11.54 -31.80
C ALA A 407 7.05 -12.03 -33.20
N SER A 408 6.08 -12.75 -33.82
CA SER A 408 6.18 -13.20 -35.21
C SER A 408 6.34 -12.05 -36.20
N LEU A 409 5.50 -10.99 -36.05
CA LEU A 409 5.58 -9.82 -36.89
C LEU A 409 6.94 -9.13 -36.80
N LEU A 410 7.46 -8.93 -35.59
CA LEU A 410 8.76 -8.28 -35.36
C LEU A 410 9.91 -9.09 -35.95
N LEU A 411 9.92 -10.41 -35.78
CA LEU A 411 10.93 -11.31 -36.35
C LEU A 411 10.85 -11.35 -37.87
N ASP A 412 9.65 -11.42 -38.48
CA ASP A 412 9.44 -11.38 -39.91
C ASP A 412 9.94 -10.07 -40.55
N ARG A 413 10.03 -9.01 -39.74
CA ARG A 413 10.53 -7.70 -40.17
C ARG A 413 11.98 -7.45 -39.76
N GLY A 414 12.69 -8.47 -39.26
CA GLY A 414 14.13 -8.45 -39.01
C GLY A 414 14.55 -7.92 -37.64
N SER A 415 13.68 -7.96 -36.64
CA SER A 415 14.09 -7.67 -35.24
C SER A 415 15.16 -8.66 -34.80
N ASP A 416 16.15 -8.21 -34.04
CA ASP A 416 17.23 -9.03 -33.52
C ASP A 416 16.71 -10.06 -32.51
N VAL A 417 16.72 -11.32 -32.92
CA VAL A 417 16.27 -12.46 -32.11
C VAL A 417 17.11 -12.65 -30.85
N ASN A 418 18.40 -12.24 -30.90
CA ASN A 418 19.38 -12.33 -29.82
C ASN A 418 19.67 -10.96 -29.16
N GLY A 419 18.82 -9.97 -29.38
CA GLY A 419 18.94 -8.67 -28.76
C GLY A 419 19.08 -8.82 -27.23
N ARG A 420 20.00 -8.06 -26.62
CA ARG A 420 20.24 -8.11 -25.16
C ARG A 420 19.79 -6.78 -24.52
N GLU A 421 19.00 -6.86 -23.46
CA GLU A 421 18.62 -5.70 -22.65
C GLU A 421 19.71 -5.37 -21.59
N SER A 422 19.42 -4.47 -20.64
CA SER A 422 20.41 -3.94 -19.67
C SER A 422 21.04 -4.99 -18.74
N ARG A 423 20.36 -6.11 -18.51
CA ARG A 423 20.86 -7.26 -17.73
C ARG A 423 21.27 -8.42 -18.61
N SER A 424 21.55 -8.15 -19.87
CA SER A 424 21.93 -9.13 -20.88
C SER A 424 20.89 -10.23 -21.20
N TRP A 425 19.62 -10.00 -20.81
CA TRP A 425 18.55 -10.94 -21.15
C TRP A 425 18.18 -10.84 -22.63
N THR A 426 17.95 -11.98 -23.25
CA THR A 426 17.43 -12.07 -24.61
C THR A 426 15.91 -12.26 -24.57
N PRO A 427 15.19 -12.08 -25.70
CA PRO A 427 13.77 -12.43 -25.82
C PRO A 427 13.46 -13.86 -25.36
N LEU A 428 14.38 -14.84 -25.62
CA LEU A 428 14.21 -16.22 -25.20
C LEU A 428 14.28 -16.40 -23.67
N HIS A 429 15.09 -15.59 -22.98
CA HIS A 429 15.09 -15.56 -21.50
C HIS A 429 13.71 -15.16 -20.96
N HIS A 430 13.11 -14.10 -21.54
CA HIS A 430 11.79 -13.65 -21.14
C HIS A 430 10.71 -14.70 -21.42
N ALA A 431 10.67 -15.28 -22.64
CA ALA A 431 9.73 -16.34 -22.97
C ALA A 431 9.87 -17.54 -22.02
N SER A 432 11.12 -17.91 -21.67
CA SER A 432 11.42 -19.02 -20.77
C SER A 432 11.00 -18.75 -19.33
N ARG A 433 11.19 -17.53 -18.83
CA ARG A 433 10.75 -17.14 -17.47
C ARG A 433 9.22 -17.17 -17.33
N TYR A 434 8.53 -16.58 -18.31
CA TYR A 434 7.08 -16.34 -18.22
C TYR A 434 6.22 -17.47 -18.79
N GLY A 435 6.83 -18.52 -19.34
CA GLY A 435 6.13 -19.72 -19.76
C GLY A 435 5.48 -19.64 -21.16
N HIS A 436 5.95 -18.75 -22.03
CA HIS A 436 5.39 -18.56 -23.37
C HIS A 436 6.02 -19.55 -24.37
N LEU A 437 5.52 -20.80 -24.38
CA LEU A 437 6.06 -21.90 -25.16
C LEU A 437 6.05 -21.62 -26.67
N ASP A 438 4.97 -21.09 -27.18
CA ASP A 438 4.80 -20.77 -28.61
C ASP A 438 5.82 -19.69 -29.04
N ILE A 439 6.09 -18.69 -28.24
CA ILE A 439 7.12 -17.68 -28.50
C ILE A 439 8.52 -18.28 -28.36
N ALA A 440 8.77 -19.09 -27.33
CA ALA A 440 10.06 -19.78 -27.19
C ALA A 440 10.35 -20.67 -28.40
N GLN A 441 9.34 -21.42 -28.88
CA GLN A 441 9.45 -22.23 -30.10
C GLN A 441 9.75 -21.34 -31.31
N LEU A 442 9.02 -20.26 -31.51
CA LEU A 442 9.22 -19.31 -32.60
C LEU A 442 10.65 -18.70 -32.59
N LEU A 443 11.13 -18.24 -31.42
CA LEU A 443 12.47 -17.67 -31.26
C LEU A 443 13.56 -18.70 -31.62
N VAL A 444 13.44 -19.93 -31.12
CA VAL A 444 14.37 -21.02 -31.41
C VAL A 444 14.33 -21.41 -32.90
N ASP A 445 13.15 -21.41 -33.54
CA ASP A 445 13.00 -21.65 -34.98
C ASP A 445 13.57 -20.52 -35.85
N ARG A 446 13.86 -19.35 -35.24
CA ARG A 446 14.52 -18.20 -35.88
C ARG A 446 15.98 -18.01 -35.42
N ASP A 447 16.63 -19.09 -34.99
CA ASP A 447 18.04 -19.18 -34.61
C ASP A 447 18.38 -18.32 -33.34
N ALA A 448 17.45 -18.26 -32.35
CA ALA A 448 17.80 -17.73 -31.04
C ALA A 448 18.92 -18.57 -30.40
N ASP A 449 19.88 -17.90 -29.77
CA ASP A 449 20.93 -18.54 -28.98
C ASP A 449 20.32 -19.22 -27.74
N ILE A 450 20.25 -20.52 -27.78
CA ILE A 450 19.56 -21.38 -26.80
C ILE A 450 20.29 -21.33 -25.44
N ASP A 451 21.63 -21.20 -25.47
CA ASP A 451 22.50 -21.17 -24.31
C ASP A 451 23.02 -19.75 -24.03
N ALA A 452 22.34 -18.71 -24.54
CA ALA A 452 22.68 -17.33 -24.21
C ALA A 452 22.75 -17.12 -22.67
N TYR A 453 23.75 -16.38 -22.21
CA TYR A 453 23.91 -16.03 -20.80
C TYR A 453 23.44 -14.61 -20.51
N ASN A 454 22.72 -14.42 -19.43
CA ASN A 454 22.49 -13.11 -18.83
C ASN A 454 23.67 -12.68 -17.91
N ASP A 455 23.56 -11.56 -17.21
CA ASP A 455 24.62 -11.05 -16.31
C ASP A 455 24.92 -11.99 -15.13
N ASP A 456 23.97 -12.81 -14.70
CA ASP A 456 24.14 -13.83 -13.65
C ASP A 456 24.62 -15.17 -14.25
N HIS A 457 25.00 -15.22 -15.52
CA HIS A 457 25.29 -16.43 -16.30
C HIS A 457 24.15 -17.45 -16.34
N TRP A 458 22.91 -17.01 -16.19
CA TRP A 458 21.75 -17.87 -16.38
C TRP A 458 21.40 -18.01 -17.85
N THR A 459 21.14 -19.25 -18.27
CA THR A 459 20.59 -19.56 -19.59
C THR A 459 19.06 -19.56 -19.55
N PRO A 460 18.38 -19.56 -20.73
CA PRO A 460 16.94 -19.78 -20.80
C PRO A 460 16.48 -21.06 -20.08
N LEU A 461 17.31 -22.13 -20.08
CA LEU A 461 17.01 -23.38 -19.37
C LEU A 461 17.07 -23.21 -17.84
N HIS A 462 17.97 -22.40 -17.30
CA HIS A 462 17.96 -22.05 -15.87
C HIS A 462 16.65 -21.38 -15.48
N LEU A 463 16.18 -20.42 -16.29
CA LEU A 463 14.92 -19.72 -16.03
C LEU A 463 13.71 -20.66 -16.16
N ALA A 464 13.63 -21.46 -17.24
CA ALA A 464 12.58 -22.44 -17.38
C ALA A 464 12.54 -23.40 -16.17
N SER A 465 13.70 -23.82 -15.68
CA SER A 465 13.83 -24.70 -14.52
C SER A 465 13.46 -24.01 -13.21
N ALA A 466 13.85 -22.74 -13.04
CA ALA A 466 13.52 -21.95 -11.85
C ALA A 466 12.03 -21.60 -11.75
N PHE A 467 11.35 -21.40 -12.88
CA PHE A 467 9.95 -20.97 -12.91
C PHE A 467 8.95 -22.08 -13.24
N GLY A 468 9.39 -23.33 -13.29
CA GLY A 468 8.49 -24.47 -13.46
C GLY A 468 7.99 -24.70 -14.89
N GLN A 469 8.69 -24.17 -15.91
CA GLN A 469 8.24 -24.20 -17.30
C GLN A 469 8.69 -25.48 -18.00
N LEU A 470 8.06 -26.60 -17.67
CA LEU A 470 8.46 -27.95 -18.14
C LEU A 470 8.49 -28.06 -19.66
N ASP A 471 7.48 -27.54 -20.34
CA ASP A 471 7.39 -27.72 -21.80
C ASP A 471 8.45 -26.90 -22.54
N ILE A 472 8.81 -25.73 -21.98
CA ILE A 472 9.93 -24.94 -22.49
C ILE A 472 11.25 -25.62 -22.18
N ALA A 473 11.45 -26.20 -21.00
CA ALA A 473 12.64 -26.98 -20.68
C ALA A 473 12.79 -28.15 -21.66
N LYS A 474 11.70 -28.89 -21.96
CA LYS A 474 11.69 -29.96 -22.97
C LYS A 474 12.05 -29.41 -24.36
N LEU A 475 11.51 -28.28 -24.74
CA LEU A 475 11.82 -27.65 -26.03
C LEU A 475 13.31 -27.35 -26.15
N LEU A 476 13.87 -26.63 -25.14
CA LEU A 476 15.27 -26.19 -25.13
C LEU A 476 16.23 -27.39 -25.18
N VAL A 477 16.02 -28.39 -24.32
CA VAL A 477 16.85 -29.61 -24.30
C VAL A 477 16.75 -30.38 -25.63
N LYS A 478 15.54 -30.54 -26.19
CA LYS A 478 15.34 -31.15 -27.51
C LYS A 478 16.10 -30.43 -28.63
N ARG A 479 16.29 -29.11 -28.48
CA ARG A 479 17.02 -28.27 -29.45
C ARG A 479 18.51 -28.15 -29.13
N GLY A 480 19.01 -28.85 -28.10
CA GLY A 480 20.41 -28.99 -27.80
C GLY A 480 20.94 -28.08 -26.70
N ALA A 481 20.06 -27.49 -25.86
CA ALA A 481 20.49 -26.74 -24.69
C ALA A 481 21.39 -27.57 -23.78
N ASN A 482 22.44 -26.99 -23.25
CA ASN A 482 23.33 -27.62 -22.28
C ASN A 482 22.63 -27.80 -20.94
N VAL A 483 22.29 -29.03 -20.58
CA VAL A 483 21.57 -29.38 -19.35
C VAL A 483 22.38 -29.13 -18.07
N ASP A 484 23.71 -29.04 -18.16
CA ASP A 484 24.66 -28.82 -17.10
C ASP A 484 25.35 -27.45 -17.20
N SER A 485 24.74 -26.48 -17.90
CA SER A 485 25.22 -25.10 -17.94
C SER A 485 25.32 -24.53 -16.53
N ARG A 486 26.30 -23.65 -16.28
CA ARG A 486 26.59 -23.14 -14.93
C ARG A 486 26.42 -21.63 -14.85
N SER A 487 25.76 -21.19 -13.80
CA SER A 487 25.66 -19.78 -13.44
C SER A 487 26.96 -19.26 -12.81
N ASP A 488 27.04 -17.96 -12.49
CA ASP A 488 28.15 -17.37 -11.72
C ASP A 488 28.37 -18.04 -10.37
N LYS A 489 27.33 -18.62 -9.80
CA LYS A 489 27.36 -19.37 -8.56
C LYS A 489 27.59 -20.86 -8.76
N GLU A 490 28.03 -21.27 -9.94
CA GLU A 490 28.22 -22.67 -10.34
C GLU A 490 26.94 -23.51 -10.27
N GLU A 491 25.75 -22.89 -10.18
CA GLU A 491 24.46 -23.57 -10.11
C GLU A 491 24.03 -24.04 -11.50
N THR A 492 23.39 -25.20 -11.56
CA THR A 492 22.85 -25.79 -12.78
C THR A 492 21.34 -25.60 -12.89
N PRO A 493 20.71 -25.82 -14.07
CA PRO A 493 19.27 -25.86 -14.19
C PRO A 493 18.60 -26.82 -13.20
N LEU A 494 19.26 -27.95 -12.87
CA LEU A 494 18.78 -28.91 -11.89
C LEU A 494 18.76 -28.32 -10.47
N ASP A 495 19.78 -27.53 -10.11
CA ASP A 495 19.81 -26.79 -8.82
C ASP A 495 18.63 -25.83 -8.73
N ARG A 496 18.30 -25.15 -9.81
CA ARG A 496 17.17 -24.22 -9.88
C ARG A 496 15.82 -24.91 -9.76
N ALA A 497 15.66 -26.06 -10.41
CA ALA A 497 14.48 -26.90 -10.25
C ALA A 497 14.34 -27.41 -8.80
N ALA A 498 15.44 -27.81 -8.18
CA ALA A 498 15.48 -28.27 -6.80
C ALA A 498 15.22 -27.13 -5.80
N TRP A 499 15.72 -25.91 -6.07
CA TRP A 499 15.50 -24.71 -5.26
C TRP A 499 14.03 -24.36 -5.12
N ASN A 500 13.28 -24.44 -6.22
CA ASN A 500 11.87 -24.08 -6.28
C ASN A 500 10.91 -25.28 -6.18
N GLY A 501 11.42 -26.50 -6.04
CA GLY A 501 10.59 -27.68 -5.82
C GLY A 501 9.91 -28.24 -7.07
N HIS A 502 10.42 -27.95 -8.28
CA HIS A 502 9.84 -28.38 -9.54
C HIS A 502 10.24 -29.82 -9.88
N LEU A 503 9.53 -30.79 -9.30
CA LEU A 503 9.80 -32.23 -9.44
C LEU A 503 9.84 -32.71 -10.89
N ASP A 504 8.84 -32.31 -11.70
CA ASP A 504 8.73 -32.76 -13.06
C ASP A 504 9.92 -32.32 -13.93
N ILE A 505 10.43 -31.13 -13.69
CA ILE A 505 11.62 -30.60 -14.37
C ILE A 505 12.87 -31.33 -13.87
N ALA A 506 13.01 -31.50 -12.55
CA ALA A 506 14.14 -32.22 -12.00
C ALA A 506 14.23 -33.65 -12.56
N ARG A 507 13.09 -34.35 -12.67
CA ARG A 507 12.98 -35.68 -13.32
C ARG A 507 13.39 -35.60 -14.77
N PHE A 508 12.81 -34.66 -15.52
CA PHE A 508 13.09 -34.52 -16.95
C PHE A 508 14.57 -34.21 -17.22
N LEU A 509 15.21 -33.31 -16.43
CA LEU A 509 16.63 -32.99 -16.61
C LEU A 509 17.53 -34.18 -16.34
N LEU A 510 17.27 -34.98 -15.29
CA LEU A 510 18.03 -36.20 -15.03
C LEU A 510 17.83 -37.26 -16.10
N GLU A 511 16.60 -37.47 -16.61
CA GLU A 511 16.31 -38.34 -17.75
C GLU A 511 16.99 -37.85 -19.02
N SER A 512 17.27 -36.56 -19.14
CA SER A 512 17.96 -35.94 -20.28
C SER A 512 19.49 -35.97 -20.14
N GLY A 513 20.02 -36.59 -19.08
CA GLY A 513 21.44 -36.76 -18.85
C GLY A 513 22.15 -35.72 -18.01
N ALA A 514 21.38 -34.84 -17.31
CA ALA A 514 21.98 -33.92 -16.36
C ALA A 514 22.74 -34.64 -15.24
N ALA A 515 23.85 -34.06 -14.80
CA ALA A 515 24.61 -34.59 -13.66
C ALA A 515 23.73 -34.62 -12.40
N MET A 516 23.68 -35.77 -11.71
CA MET A 516 22.82 -35.98 -10.54
C MET A 516 23.26 -35.15 -9.32
N SER A 517 24.56 -34.90 -9.17
CA SER A 517 25.14 -34.23 -7.98
C SER A 517 26.14 -33.14 -8.39
N PRO A 518 25.76 -32.21 -9.27
CA PRO A 518 26.62 -31.05 -9.52
C PRO A 518 26.81 -30.30 -8.21
N ARG A 519 27.93 -29.62 -8.07
CA ARG A 519 28.21 -28.81 -6.86
C ARG A 519 28.28 -27.35 -7.22
N ASP A 520 27.54 -26.54 -6.47
CA ASP A 520 27.61 -25.08 -6.54
C ASP A 520 28.92 -24.57 -5.87
N TYR A 521 29.13 -23.25 -5.86
CA TYR A 521 30.29 -22.59 -5.25
C TYR A 521 30.44 -22.83 -3.73
N LYS A 522 29.39 -23.28 -3.04
CA LYS A 522 29.41 -23.73 -1.63
C LYS A 522 29.58 -25.24 -1.52
N GLY A 523 29.73 -25.94 -2.61
CA GLY A 523 29.77 -27.41 -2.66
C GLY A 523 28.38 -28.06 -2.41
N CYS A 524 27.30 -27.29 -2.39
CA CYS A 524 25.94 -27.83 -2.27
C CYS A 524 25.51 -28.51 -3.58
N THR A 525 24.76 -29.58 -3.45
CA THR A 525 24.14 -30.29 -4.59
C THR A 525 22.64 -29.97 -4.62
N PRO A 526 21.93 -30.28 -5.72
CA PRO A 526 20.49 -30.10 -5.79
C PRO A 526 19.70 -30.76 -4.64
N PHE A 527 20.22 -31.87 -4.10
CA PHE A 527 19.63 -32.52 -2.92
C PHE A 527 19.77 -31.68 -1.63
N HIS A 528 20.92 -31.04 -1.42
CA HIS A 528 21.12 -30.08 -0.33
C HIS A 528 20.16 -28.92 -0.43
N THR A 529 20.02 -28.38 -1.65
CA THR A 529 19.14 -27.25 -1.93
C THR A 529 17.67 -27.63 -1.70
N ALA A 530 17.20 -28.75 -2.24
CA ALA A 530 15.85 -29.24 -2.00
C ALA A 530 15.57 -29.48 -0.50
N SER A 531 16.57 -29.95 0.24
CA SER A 531 16.47 -30.20 1.68
C SER A 531 16.35 -28.89 2.45
N PHE A 532 17.18 -27.89 2.17
CA PHE A 532 17.12 -26.58 2.81
C PHE A 532 15.76 -25.90 2.63
N PHE A 533 15.20 -25.94 1.41
CA PHE A 533 13.88 -25.35 1.15
C PHE A 533 12.71 -26.26 1.54
N GLY A 534 12.97 -27.51 1.84
CA GLY A 534 11.97 -28.45 2.34
C GLY A 534 11.07 -29.07 1.26
N HIS A 535 11.56 -29.17 0.03
CA HIS A 535 10.81 -29.73 -1.11
C HIS A 535 10.77 -31.26 -1.06
N LEU A 536 9.89 -31.79 -0.22
CA LEU A 536 9.80 -33.21 0.11
C LEU A 536 9.69 -34.13 -1.10
N ASN A 537 8.90 -33.75 -2.12
CA ASN A 537 8.74 -34.61 -3.31
C ASN A 537 10.02 -34.70 -4.14
N VAL A 538 10.76 -33.60 -4.25
CA VAL A 538 12.07 -33.56 -4.93
C VAL A 538 13.10 -34.37 -4.16
N MET A 539 13.10 -34.23 -2.81
CA MET A 539 13.98 -35.01 -1.94
C MET A 539 13.73 -36.52 -2.08
N LYS A 540 12.46 -36.96 -2.06
CA LYS A 540 12.07 -38.36 -2.29
C LYS A 540 12.60 -38.87 -3.62
N PHE A 541 12.41 -38.11 -4.67
CA PHE A 541 12.85 -38.46 -5.99
C PHE A 541 14.38 -38.62 -6.08
N PHE A 542 15.16 -37.71 -5.50
CA PHE A 542 16.61 -37.86 -5.51
C PHE A 542 17.09 -39.10 -4.73
N LEU A 543 16.45 -39.46 -3.63
CA LEU A 543 16.75 -40.71 -2.90
C LEU A 543 16.36 -41.96 -3.71
N GLU A 544 15.23 -41.93 -4.43
CA GLU A 544 14.83 -42.99 -5.37
C GLU A 544 15.86 -43.17 -6.49
N CYS A 545 16.52 -42.09 -6.91
CA CYS A 545 17.62 -42.13 -7.89
C CYS A 545 18.95 -42.61 -7.29
N GLY A 546 19.01 -42.91 -5.99
CA GLY A 546 20.20 -43.48 -5.34
C GLY A 546 21.23 -42.44 -4.83
N ILE A 547 20.84 -41.18 -4.63
CA ILE A 547 21.71 -40.17 -3.98
C ILE A 547 22.02 -40.63 -2.55
N ASP A 548 23.26 -40.39 -2.09
CA ASP A 548 23.64 -40.60 -0.70
C ASP A 548 22.92 -39.60 0.20
N ILE A 549 22.10 -40.11 1.13
CA ILE A 549 21.33 -39.32 2.08
C ILE A 549 22.23 -38.47 3.01
N ASN A 550 23.49 -38.91 3.26
CA ASN A 550 24.45 -38.24 4.10
C ASN A 550 25.53 -37.48 3.30
N LEU A 551 25.26 -37.19 2.04
CA LEU A 551 26.16 -36.42 1.20
C LEU A 551 26.53 -35.10 1.86
N ARG A 552 27.83 -34.71 1.76
CA ARG A 552 28.35 -33.50 2.42
C ARG A 552 28.63 -32.39 1.42
N ASN A 553 28.26 -31.16 1.77
CA ASN A 553 28.61 -29.96 1.02
C ASN A 553 30.02 -29.43 1.35
N GLY A 554 30.44 -28.28 0.85
CA GLY A 554 31.75 -27.68 1.14
C GLY A 554 31.95 -27.27 2.59
N GLY A 555 30.91 -27.12 3.36
CA GLY A 555 30.92 -26.89 4.81
C GLY A 555 30.82 -28.17 5.64
N GLU A 556 30.96 -29.36 5.01
CA GLU A 556 30.71 -30.67 5.63
C GLU A 556 29.28 -30.86 6.15
N GLN A 557 28.35 -30.01 5.76
CA GLN A 557 26.93 -30.11 6.15
C GLN A 557 26.24 -31.20 5.35
N THR A 558 25.42 -32.00 6.04
CA THR A 558 24.53 -32.98 5.39
C THR A 558 23.17 -32.33 5.09
N PRO A 559 22.34 -32.92 4.17
CA PRO A 559 20.97 -32.49 3.96
C PRO A 559 20.16 -32.41 5.26
N PHE A 560 20.43 -33.32 6.23
CA PHE A 560 19.74 -33.32 7.52
C PHE A 560 20.09 -32.11 8.38
N ILE A 561 21.34 -31.67 8.38
CA ILE A 561 21.78 -30.42 9.06
C ILE A 561 21.06 -29.22 8.43
N LEU A 562 21.03 -29.13 7.11
CA LEU A 562 20.40 -28.02 6.40
C LEU A 562 18.89 -27.93 6.63
N VAL A 563 18.17 -29.06 6.56
CA VAL A 563 16.73 -29.09 6.83
C VAL A 563 16.41 -28.73 8.27
N SER A 564 17.30 -29.13 9.20
CA SER A 564 17.15 -28.78 10.61
C SER A 564 17.35 -27.30 10.86
N GLY A 565 18.28 -26.67 10.13
CA GLY A 565 18.52 -25.23 10.19
C GLY A 565 17.42 -24.38 9.56
N SER A 566 16.72 -24.91 8.56
CA SER A 566 15.60 -24.21 7.89
C SER A 566 14.24 -24.47 8.54
N GLY A 567 14.14 -25.32 9.55
CA GLY A 567 12.89 -25.55 10.28
C GLY A 567 11.84 -26.39 9.56
N LYS A 568 12.20 -27.14 8.54
CA LYS A 568 11.27 -27.92 7.71
C LYS A 568 10.97 -29.29 8.33
N LEU A 569 10.18 -29.33 9.40
CA LEU A 569 9.88 -30.55 10.17
C LEU A 569 9.42 -31.75 9.31
N PRO A 570 8.51 -31.63 8.32
CA PRO A 570 8.10 -32.77 7.50
C PRO A 570 9.27 -33.41 6.74
N SER A 571 10.17 -32.58 6.19
CA SER A 571 11.36 -33.03 5.47
C SER A 571 12.42 -33.61 6.40
N ALA A 572 12.60 -33.01 7.60
CA ALA A 572 13.48 -33.55 8.61
C ALA A 572 13.02 -34.92 9.12
N ARG A 573 11.72 -35.07 9.37
CA ARG A 573 11.12 -36.36 9.76
C ARG A 573 11.31 -37.42 8.67
N PHE A 574 11.06 -37.04 7.43
CA PHE A 574 11.26 -37.95 6.29
C PHE A 574 12.74 -38.42 6.19
N LEU A 575 13.73 -37.51 6.25
CA LEU A 575 15.14 -37.90 6.21
C LEU A 575 15.51 -38.81 7.37
N LEU A 576 14.99 -38.56 8.57
CA LEU A 576 15.18 -39.41 9.71
C LEU A 576 14.64 -40.84 9.49
N GLU A 577 13.44 -40.96 8.96
CA GLU A 577 12.80 -42.23 8.61
C GLU A 577 13.57 -42.99 7.53
N GLN A 578 14.27 -42.29 6.63
CA GLN A 578 15.13 -42.89 5.61
C GLN A 578 16.55 -43.19 6.12
N GLY A 579 16.85 -42.97 7.42
CA GLY A 579 18.11 -43.33 8.04
C GLY A 579 19.22 -42.29 7.89
N ALA A 580 18.90 -41.01 7.78
CA ALA A 580 19.90 -39.94 7.81
C ALA A 580 20.67 -39.92 9.14
N ASP A 581 21.97 -39.63 9.06
CA ASP A 581 22.82 -39.51 10.24
C ASP A 581 22.52 -38.21 11.02
N ILE A 582 21.79 -38.35 12.13
CA ILE A 582 21.43 -37.23 13.01
C ILE A 582 22.62 -36.75 13.86
N HIS A 583 23.71 -37.52 13.91
CA HIS A 583 24.92 -37.19 14.68
C HIS A 583 26.01 -36.53 13.83
N ALA A 584 25.82 -36.45 12.54
CA ALA A 584 26.72 -35.77 11.61
C ALA A 584 27.06 -34.36 12.10
N LYS A 585 28.31 -33.98 11.95
CA LYS A 585 28.84 -32.66 12.32
C LYS A 585 29.41 -31.96 11.10
N ASP A 586 29.20 -30.64 11.02
CA ASP A 586 29.83 -29.78 10.03
C ASP A 586 31.29 -29.38 10.45
N ASN A 587 31.95 -28.54 9.65
CA ASN A 587 33.31 -28.05 9.89
C ASN A 587 33.48 -27.31 11.22
N ASN A 588 32.42 -26.76 11.80
CA ASN A 588 32.40 -26.06 13.07
C ASN A 588 32.06 -27.00 14.24
N GLY A 589 31.91 -28.28 13.95
CA GLY A 589 31.47 -29.27 14.92
C GLY A 589 29.97 -29.19 15.27
N TRP A 590 29.19 -28.41 14.49
CA TRP A 590 27.74 -28.30 14.68
C TRP A 590 27.05 -29.54 14.12
N ASN A 591 26.08 -30.02 14.86
CA ASN A 591 25.13 -30.99 14.36
C ASN A 591 23.73 -30.36 14.24
N SER A 592 22.77 -31.14 13.82
CA SER A 592 21.39 -30.69 13.58
C SER A 592 20.71 -30.03 14.78
N VAL A 593 21.03 -30.46 16.04
CA VAL A 593 20.41 -29.86 17.23
C VAL A 593 21.00 -28.49 17.55
N HIS A 594 22.28 -28.23 17.27
CA HIS A 594 22.87 -26.90 17.44
C HIS A 594 22.18 -25.87 16.55
N ILE A 595 22.08 -26.18 15.24
CA ILE A 595 21.53 -25.24 14.26
C ILE A 595 20.01 -25.04 14.44
N ALA A 596 19.28 -26.11 14.79
CA ALA A 596 17.86 -26.02 15.11
C ALA A 596 17.62 -25.17 16.38
N SER A 597 18.49 -25.33 17.41
CA SER A 597 18.40 -24.55 18.66
C SER A 597 18.76 -23.08 18.44
N GLN A 598 19.79 -22.78 17.62
CA GLN A 598 20.15 -21.43 17.24
C GLN A 598 19.02 -20.71 16.50
N ASN A 599 18.34 -21.43 15.59
CA ASN A 599 17.26 -20.83 14.74
C ASN A 599 15.86 -20.92 15.40
N GLY A 600 15.74 -21.50 16.60
CA GLY A 600 14.49 -21.54 17.35
C GLY A 600 13.48 -22.60 16.88
N HIS A 601 13.92 -23.63 16.16
CA HIS A 601 13.05 -24.68 15.62
C HIS A 601 12.74 -25.76 16.67
N LEU A 602 11.86 -25.43 17.62
CA LEU A 602 11.49 -26.27 18.76
C LEU A 602 11.10 -27.69 18.35
N ASP A 603 10.23 -27.83 17.36
CA ASP A 603 9.70 -29.13 16.92
C ASP A 603 10.83 -30.06 16.45
N ILE A 604 11.83 -29.51 15.75
CA ILE A 604 13.00 -30.27 15.29
C ILE A 604 13.89 -30.60 16.46
N VAL A 605 14.15 -29.68 17.38
CA VAL A 605 14.92 -29.93 18.62
C VAL A 605 14.26 -31.06 19.41
N GLN A 606 12.96 -31.03 19.62
CA GLN A 606 12.20 -32.08 20.28
C GLN A 606 12.31 -33.42 19.57
N MET A 607 12.22 -33.43 18.24
CA MET A 607 12.38 -34.64 17.44
C MET A 607 13.77 -35.23 17.62
N LEU A 608 14.84 -34.42 17.53
CA LEU A 608 16.23 -34.87 17.64
C LEU A 608 16.55 -35.44 19.02
N ILE A 609 16.20 -34.74 20.09
CA ILE A 609 16.43 -35.18 21.45
C ILE A 609 15.67 -36.49 21.78
N LYS A 610 14.40 -36.60 21.34
CA LYS A 610 13.58 -37.81 21.47
C LYS A 610 14.16 -39.01 20.69
N ASN A 611 14.95 -38.77 19.63
CA ASN A 611 15.64 -39.81 18.87
C ASN A 611 17.09 -40.06 19.31
N GLY A 612 17.47 -39.61 20.51
CA GLY A 612 18.70 -39.99 21.14
C GLY A 612 19.90 -39.05 20.91
N VAL A 613 19.71 -37.87 20.33
CA VAL A 613 20.79 -36.87 20.31
C VAL A 613 21.00 -36.33 21.72
N ALA A 614 22.25 -36.31 22.19
CA ALA A 614 22.55 -35.84 23.54
C ALA A 614 22.18 -34.34 23.69
N VAL A 615 21.49 -34.01 24.79
CA VAL A 615 21.01 -32.66 25.08
C VAL A 615 22.16 -31.66 25.26
N ASP A 616 23.28 -32.09 25.83
CA ASP A 616 24.49 -31.28 26.09
C ASP A 616 25.63 -31.57 25.12
N ILE A 617 25.29 -31.99 23.88
CA ILE A 617 26.29 -32.17 22.83
C ILE A 617 27.04 -30.86 22.59
N ARG A 618 28.38 -30.96 22.38
CA ARG A 618 29.25 -29.79 22.22
C ARG A 618 29.76 -29.65 20.80
N ASP A 619 29.79 -28.41 20.33
CA ASP A 619 30.43 -28.03 19.06
C ASP A 619 31.96 -27.84 19.24
N ALA A 620 32.64 -27.37 18.17
CA ALA A 620 34.07 -27.09 18.21
C ALA A 620 34.47 -25.98 19.20
N THR A 621 33.59 -25.09 19.57
CA THR A 621 33.77 -24.01 20.55
C THR A 621 33.34 -24.43 21.97
N GLN A 622 32.90 -25.67 22.13
CA GLN A 622 32.33 -26.23 23.35
C GLN A 622 30.96 -25.66 23.73
N MET A 623 30.32 -24.93 22.84
CA MET A 623 28.92 -24.46 23.04
C MET A 623 27.94 -25.62 22.91
N THR A 624 26.89 -25.58 23.73
CA THR A 624 25.80 -26.54 23.73
C THR A 624 24.58 -25.96 22.99
N PRO A 625 23.58 -26.78 22.60
CA PRO A 625 22.31 -26.30 22.05
C PRO A 625 21.64 -25.25 22.92
N LEU A 626 21.70 -25.41 24.26
CA LEU A 626 21.18 -24.46 25.24
C LEU A 626 21.89 -23.09 25.15
N ALA A 627 23.23 -23.10 25.03
CA ALA A 627 24.00 -21.86 24.88
C ALA A 627 23.67 -21.14 23.58
N TRP A 628 23.51 -21.86 22.46
CA TRP A 628 23.08 -21.28 21.18
C TRP A 628 21.67 -20.71 21.21
N ALA A 629 20.71 -21.46 21.79
CA ALA A 629 19.32 -20.97 21.96
C ALA A 629 19.28 -19.71 22.84
N SER A 630 20.10 -19.70 23.92
CA SER A 630 20.21 -18.54 24.82
C SER A 630 20.83 -17.32 24.15
N SER A 631 21.82 -17.53 23.28
CA SER A 631 22.44 -16.45 22.47
C SER A 631 21.50 -15.80 21.46
N LYS A 632 20.44 -16.51 21.00
CA LYS A 632 19.47 -16.02 20.04
C LYS A 632 18.11 -15.66 20.65
N GLY A 633 17.95 -15.86 21.94
CA GLY A 633 16.72 -15.51 22.63
C GLY A 633 15.55 -16.48 22.40
N ASN A 634 15.82 -17.71 22.00
CA ASN A 634 14.80 -18.70 21.67
C ASN A 634 14.18 -19.32 22.93
N VAL A 635 13.29 -18.60 23.60
CA VAL A 635 12.72 -18.93 24.91
C VAL A 635 12.14 -20.35 24.97
N ASP A 636 11.35 -20.76 23.98
CA ASP A 636 10.68 -22.07 23.99
C ASP A 636 11.68 -23.23 23.86
N VAL A 637 12.74 -23.04 23.07
CA VAL A 637 13.81 -24.01 22.91
C VAL A 637 14.63 -24.09 24.22
N VAL A 638 14.95 -22.94 24.82
CA VAL A 638 15.66 -22.89 26.13
C VAL A 638 14.81 -23.59 27.18
N ARG A 639 13.54 -23.32 27.30
CA ARG A 639 12.61 -23.98 28.24
C ARG A 639 12.63 -25.49 28.06
N PHE A 640 12.44 -25.95 26.82
CA PHE A 640 12.39 -27.36 26.50
C PHE A 640 13.73 -28.05 26.86
N LEU A 641 14.89 -27.47 26.51
CA LEU A 641 16.17 -28.06 26.78
C LEU A 641 16.44 -28.17 28.29
N ILE A 642 16.08 -27.17 29.08
CA ILE A 642 16.19 -27.19 30.56
C ILE A 642 15.25 -28.26 31.14
N GLU A 643 14.00 -28.32 30.71
CA GLU A 643 13.03 -29.34 31.16
C GLU A 643 13.51 -30.77 30.81
N TRP A 644 14.25 -30.94 29.72
CA TRP A 644 14.81 -32.20 29.28
C TRP A 644 16.13 -32.56 29.98
N GLY A 645 16.62 -31.72 30.88
CA GLY A 645 17.79 -31.96 31.72
C GLY A 645 19.10 -31.45 31.17
N ALA A 646 19.09 -30.45 30.29
CA ALA A 646 20.32 -29.78 29.87
C ALA A 646 21.03 -29.13 31.05
N ASP A 647 22.38 -29.24 31.09
CA ASP A 647 23.17 -28.57 32.11
C ASP A 647 23.21 -27.05 31.86
N ILE A 648 22.46 -26.33 32.67
CA ILE A 648 22.27 -24.88 32.57
C ILE A 648 23.55 -24.08 32.88
N ASN A 649 24.54 -24.70 33.48
CA ASN A 649 25.85 -24.14 33.88
C ASN A 649 27.01 -24.55 32.96
N VAL A 650 26.71 -25.24 31.86
CA VAL A 650 27.73 -25.62 30.88
C VAL A 650 28.50 -24.40 30.39
N ARG A 651 29.82 -24.53 30.32
CA ARG A 651 30.71 -23.45 29.86
C ARG A 651 31.35 -23.82 28.53
N ASP A 652 31.45 -22.81 27.65
CA ASP A 652 32.22 -22.88 26.42
C ASP A 652 33.73 -22.73 26.65
N LYS A 653 34.52 -22.61 25.57
CA LYS A 653 35.98 -22.43 25.66
C LYS A 653 36.44 -21.17 26.39
N GLU A 654 35.59 -20.11 26.38
CA GLU A 654 35.87 -18.82 27.02
C GLU A 654 35.32 -18.76 28.46
N GLY A 655 34.66 -19.83 28.91
CA GLY A 655 34.05 -19.94 30.24
C GLY A 655 32.65 -19.32 30.28
N CYS A 656 32.04 -18.99 29.12
CA CYS A 656 30.69 -18.43 29.04
C CYS A 656 29.64 -19.52 29.30
N ALA A 657 28.74 -19.25 30.22
CA ALA A 657 27.53 -20.05 30.45
C ALA A 657 26.34 -19.45 29.64
N PRO A 658 25.22 -20.18 29.44
CA PRO A 658 24.04 -19.69 28.78
C PRO A 658 23.55 -18.31 29.27
N LEU A 659 23.65 -18.05 30.59
CA LEU A 659 23.30 -16.76 31.18
C LEU A 659 24.17 -15.59 30.65
N HIS A 660 25.46 -15.82 30.38
CA HIS A 660 26.30 -14.77 29.77
C HIS A 660 25.81 -14.38 28.37
N PHE A 661 25.46 -15.37 27.53
CA PHE A 661 24.94 -15.12 26.18
C PHE A 661 23.61 -14.40 26.21
N ALA A 662 22.68 -14.86 27.05
CA ALA A 662 21.37 -14.21 27.17
C ALA A 662 21.51 -12.76 27.67
N SER A 663 22.40 -12.52 28.63
CA SER A 663 22.60 -11.18 29.20
C SER A 663 23.34 -10.24 28.26
N GLY A 664 24.36 -10.72 27.53
CA GLY A 664 25.11 -9.91 26.58
C GLY A 664 24.31 -9.54 25.30
N HIS A 665 23.35 -10.37 24.93
CA HIS A 665 22.48 -10.07 23.75
C HIS A 665 21.12 -9.48 24.14
N GLY A 666 20.85 -9.21 25.41
CA GLY A 666 19.66 -8.53 25.88
C GLY A 666 18.38 -9.38 25.87
N HIS A 667 18.50 -10.69 26.01
CA HIS A 667 17.35 -11.59 25.97
C HIS A 667 16.69 -11.73 27.34
N LEU A 668 15.87 -10.77 27.73
CA LEU A 668 15.24 -10.65 29.06
C LEU A 668 14.53 -11.94 29.50
N GLU A 669 13.65 -12.50 28.66
CA GLU A 669 12.84 -13.68 29.02
C GLU A 669 13.71 -14.95 29.18
N VAL A 670 14.75 -15.10 28.35
CA VAL A 670 15.74 -16.20 28.52
C VAL A 670 16.54 -16.01 29.80
N THR A 671 17.01 -14.79 30.07
CA THR A 671 17.70 -14.43 31.30
C THR A 671 16.84 -14.74 32.53
N ARG A 672 15.57 -14.35 32.50
CA ARG A 672 14.59 -14.64 33.55
C ARG A 672 14.45 -16.16 33.76
N LEU A 673 14.22 -16.88 32.67
CA LEU A 673 14.04 -18.33 32.71
C LEU A 673 15.26 -19.06 33.32
N ILE A 674 16.48 -18.66 32.93
CA ILE A 674 17.72 -19.25 33.45
C ILE A 674 17.89 -18.95 34.95
N LEU A 675 17.64 -17.72 35.40
CA LEU A 675 17.71 -17.30 36.79
C LEU A 675 16.64 -17.98 37.66
N ASP A 676 15.42 -18.20 37.12
CA ASP A 676 14.32 -18.92 37.80
C ASP A 676 14.70 -20.38 38.11
N HIS A 677 15.65 -20.98 37.36
CA HIS A 677 16.18 -22.30 37.63
C HIS A 677 17.42 -22.27 38.54
N GLY A 678 17.69 -21.16 39.23
CA GLY A 678 18.66 -21.03 40.30
C GLY A 678 20.11 -20.86 39.87
N VAL A 679 20.35 -20.40 38.66
CA VAL A 679 21.72 -20.03 38.22
C VAL A 679 22.19 -18.80 38.97
N ASP A 680 23.46 -18.82 39.44
CA ASP A 680 24.04 -17.66 40.09
C ASP A 680 24.17 -16.45 39.13
N ALA A 681 23.50 -15.36 39.48
CA ALA A 681 23.55 -14.12 38.71
C ALA A 681 24.96 -13.51 38.63
N ASN A 682 25.89 -13.96 39.48
CA ASN A 682 27.28 -13.52 39.52
C ASN A 682 28.25 -14.50 38.84
N ILE A 683 27.75 -15.52 38.17
CA ILE A 683 28.59 -16.55 37.52
C ILE A 683 29.69 -15.87 36.67
N PRO A 684 31.00 -16.08 36.92
CA PRO A 684 32.06 -15.48 36.13
C PRO A 684 32.44 -16.35 34.94
N ARG A 685 32.86 -15.77 33.84
CA ARG A 685 33.62 -16.45 32.79
C ARG A 685 35.14 -16.48 33.12
N HIS A 686 35.99 -16.97 32.22
CA HIS A 686 37.46 -17.15 32.51
C HIS A 686 38.17 -15.82 32.79
N ASP A 687 37.79 -14.72 32.20
CA ASP A 687 38.29 -13.35 32.41
C ASP A 687 37.51 -12.58 33.49
N LEU A 688 36.77 -13.31 34.32
CA LEU A 688 35.97 -12.82 35.44
C LEU A 688 34.82 -11.86 35.05
N TRP A 689 34.45 -11.79 33.78
CA TRP A 689 33.26 -11.06 33.42
C TRP A 689 32.01 -11.76 33.93
N SER A 690 31.15 -11.05 34.59
CA SER A 690 29.81 -11.51 34.99
C SER A 690 28.76 -11.16 33.95
N PRO A 691 27.57 -11.78 34.01
CA PRO A 691 26.42 -11.38 33.15
C PRO A 691 26.09 -9.88 33.20
N LEU A 692 26.25 -9.25 34.40
CA LEU A 692 26.01 -7.82 34.59
C LEU A 692 27.06 -6.94 33.87
N HIS A 693 28.31 -7.39 33.75
CA HIS A 693 29.29 -6.68 32.92
C HIS A 693 28.86 -6.64 31.44
N LEU A 694 28.41 -7.80 30.91
CA LEU A 694 27.98 -7.91 29.52
C LEU A 694 26.74 -7.06 29.26
N ALA A 695 25.72 -7.19 30.08
CA ALA A 695 24.51 -6.37 29.96
C ALA A 695 24.85 -4.86 30.05
N SER A 696 25.81 -4.49 30.90
CA SER A 696 26.24 -3.09 31.06
C SER A 696 27.05 -2.57 29.89
N ALA A 697 27.91 -3.43 29.29
CA ALA A 697 28.67 -3.08 28.11
C ALA A 697 27.81 -2.89 26.86
N ASP A 698 26.82 -3.78 26.65
CA ASP A 698 25.98 -3.79 25.43
C ASP A 698 24.69 -2.96 25.56
N GLY A 699 24.40 -2.41 26.76
CA GLY A 699 23.34 -1.42 26.93
C GLY A 699 21.97 -2.00 27.29
N HIS A 700 21.89 -3.23 27.77
CA HIS A 700 20.63 -3.94 28.04
C HIS A 700 20.11 -3.63 29.46
N LEU A 701 19.40 -2.52 29.61
CA LEU A 701 18.93 -2.02 30.91
C LEU A 701 17.99 -3.01 31.62
N ASP A 702 17.00 -3.51 30.91
CA ASP A 702 16.00 -4.45 31.42
C ASP A 702 16.63 -5.76 31.96
N VAL A 703 17.65 -6.26 31.28
CA VAL A 703 18.41 -7.41 31.71
C VAL A 703 19.27 -7.06 32.95
N ALA A 704 19.91 -5.87 32.95
CA ALA A 704 20.71 -5.42 34.09
C ALA A 704 19.81 -5.22 35.35
N GLU A 705 18.62 -4.70 35.19
CA GLU A 705 17.61 -4.59 36.27
C GLU A 705 17.25 -5.96 36.81
N LEU A 706 16.92 -6.92 35.96
CA LEU A 706 16.59 -8.27 36.36
C LEU A 706 17.74 -8.98 37.07
N LEU A 707 18.97 -8.83 36.57
CA LEU A 707 20.16 -9.43 37.21
C LEU A 707 20.36 -8.90 38.63
N VAL A 708 20.23 -7.58 38.82
CA VAL A 708 20.37 -6.95 40.14
C VAL A 708 19.24 -7.35 41.09
N GLU A 709 17.99 -7.42 40.59
CA GLU A 709 16.83 -7.95 41.34
C GLU A 709 17.09 -9.40 41.84
N ARG A 710 17.82 -10.19 41.06
CA ARG A 710 18.15 -11.58 41.37
C ARG A 710 19.46 -11.71 42.09
N GLY A 711 20.08 -10.64 42.62
CA GLY A 711 21.24 -10.64 43.50
C GLY A 711 22.57 -10.51 42.77
N ALA A 712 22.62 -10.00 41.54
CA ALA A 712 23.89 -9.64 40.91
C ALA A 712 24.58 -8.51 41.69
N ASN A 713 25.88 -8.71 41.96
CA ASN A 713 26.70 -7.74 42.65
C ASN A 713 27.12 -6.61 41.69
N VAL A 714 26.70 -5.39 41.98
CA VAL A 714 27.04 -4.20 41.20
C VAL A 714 28.50 -3.78 41.24
N GLU A 715 29.25 -4.32 42.26
CA GLU A 715 30.66 -4.05 42.51
C GLU A 715 31.59 -5.23 42.14
N VAL A 716 31.14 -6.13 41.28
CA VAL A 716 31.99 -7.21 40.79
C VAL A 716 33.08 -6.66 39.86
N PHE A 717 34.26 -7.24 39.92
CA PHE A 717 35.42 -6.88 39.10
C PHE A 717 35.77 -7.98 38.12
N ASN A 718 36.08 -7.57 36.86
CA ASN A 718 36.69 -8.49 35.90
C ASN A 718 38.22 -8.61 36.13
N ASP A 719 38.93 -9.36 35.29
CA ASP A 719 40.38 -9.56 35.34
C ASP A 719 41.19 -8.25 35.20
N LYS A 720 40.60 -7.24 34.55
CA LYS A 720 41.21 -5.89 34.41
C LYS A 720 40.84 -4.95 35.54
N GLN A 721 40.20 -5.45 36.60
CA GLN A 721 39.64 -4.65 37.69
C GLN A 721 38.56 -3.65 37.28
N GLU A 722 37.84 -3.89 36.18
CA GLU A 722 36.76 -3.05 35.71
C GLU A 722 35.44 -3.52 36.32
N THR A 723 34.55 -2.56 36.68
CA THR A 723 33.20 -2.83 37.20
C THR A 723 32.13 -2.73 36.10
N PRO A 724 30.90 -3.23 36.32
CA PRO A 724 29.80 -3.03 35.40
C PRO A 724 29.56 -1.54 35.10
N LEU A 725 29.69 -0.65 36.10
CA LEU A 725 29.59 0.82 35.88
C LEU A 725 30.73 1.32 34.97
N TYR A 726 31.93 0.80 35.11
CA TYR A 726 33.04 1.15 34.23
C TYR A 726 32.71 0.77 32.75
N GLN A 727 32.15 -0.43 32.52
CA GLN A 727 31.77 -0.89 31.19
C GLN A 727 30.63 -0.08 30.58
N GLY A 728 29.60 0.24 31.37
CA GLY A 728 28.52 1.14 30.92
C GLY A 728 29.04 2.53 30.60
N ALA A 729 30.05 3.02 31.36
CA ALA A 729 30.68 4.33 31.10
C ALA A 729 31.62 4.30 29.89
N LEU A 730 32.31 3.21 29.64
CA LEU A 730 33.20 3.00 28.50
C LEU A 730 32.42 3.03 27.17
N ASN A 731 31.22 2.45 27.15
CA ASN A 731 30.38 2.32 25.95
C ASN A 731 29.27 3.41 25.85
N GLY A 732 29.17 4.30 26.82
CA GLY A 732 28.25 5.42 26.79
C GLY A 732 26.81 5.10 27.21
N ASN A 733 26.56 3.99 27.86
CA ASN A 733 25.27 3.48 28.27
C ASN A 733 24.70 4.24 29.48
N THR A 734 24.18 5.44 29.24
CA THR A 734 23.77 6.39 30.29
C THR A 734 22.67 5.81 31.19
N SER A 735 21.69 5.10 30.64
CA SER A 735 20.58 4.52 31.41
C SER A 735 21.08 3.47 32.41
N ILE A 736 21.96 2.57 31.99
CA ILE A 736 22.55 1.56 32.85
C ILE A 736 23.49 2.18 33.88
N ALA A 737 24.32 3.15 33.48
CA ALA A 737 25.17 3.87 34.41
C ALA A 737 24.30 4.56 35.49
N ARG A 738 23.18 5.16 35.12
CA ARG A 738 22.25 5.74 36.10
C ARG A 738 21.64 4.69 37.01
N PHE A 739 21.22 3.58 36.47
CA PHE A 739 20.66 2.47 37.22
C PHE A 739 21.66 1.91 38.23
N LEU A 740 22.89 1.57 37.81
CA LEU A 740 23.92 1.05 38.67
C LEU A 740 24.32 2.01 39.79
N ILE A 741 24.44 3.31 39.47
CA ILE A 741 24.71 4.36 40.47
C ILE A 741 23.60 4.42 41.53
N ASN A 742 22.33 4.34 41.09
CA ASN A 742 21.19 4.34 42.02
C ASN A 742 21.16 3.10 42.92
N HIS A 743 21.78 1.97 42.50
CA HIS A 743 21.90 0.75 43.27
C HIS A 743 23.27 0.66 44.01
N GLY A 744 23.96 1.77 44.16
CA GLY A 744 25.11 1.90 45.02
C GLY A 744 26.47 1.62 44.40
N ALA A 745 26.55 1.58 43.06
CA ALA A 745 27.81 1.42 42.36
C ALA A 745 28.84 2.49 42.73
N ASN A 746 30.06 2.10 43.08
CA ASN A 746 31.14 2.97 43.51
C ASN A 746 31.70 3.79 42.34
N LEU A 747 31.46 5.08 42.35
CA LEU A 747 31.95 6.05 41.36
C LEU A 747 33.48 6.15 41.29
N HIS A 748 34.17 5.71 42.35
CA HIS A 748 35.63 5.83 42.52
C HIS A 748 36.35 4.50 42.27
N ALA A 749 35.63 3.41 42.01
CA ALA A 749 36.25 2.16 41.61
C ALA A 749 37.14 2.38 40.37
N ALA A 750 38.35 1.84 40.42
CA ALA A 750 39.36 2.05 39.40
C ALA A 750 39.79 0.72 38.78
N ASP A 751 40.03 0.73 37.47
CA ASP A 751 40.59 -0.39 36.73
C ASP A 751 42.04 -0.67 37.11
N GLY A 752 42.64 -1.71 36.56
CA GLY A 752 44.04 -2.11 36.76
C GLY A 752 45.04 -0.98 36.41
N ASN A 753 44.67 0.04 35.68
CA ASN A 753 45.49 1.21 35.34
C ASN A 753 45.18 2.42 36.23
N GLY A 754 44.32 2.29 37.23
CA GLY A 754 43.86 3.40 38.08
C GLY A 754 42.79 4.29 37.45
N ARG A 755 42.17 3.89 36.36
CA ARG A 755 41.13 4.65 35.66
C ARG A 755 39.76 4.37 36.24
N THR A 756 39.02 5.39 36.57
CA THR A 756 37.64 5.31 37.04
C THR A 756 36.65 5.36 35.84
N SER A 757 35.37 5.09 36.08
CA SER A 757 34.30 5.25 35.08
C SER A 757 34.27 6.63 34.43
N LEU A 758 34.68 7.71 35.16
CA LEU A 758 34.83 9.05 34.65
C LEU A 758 35.93 9.16 33.57
N HIS A 759 37.06 8.49 33.82
CA HIS A 759 38.16 8.40 32.84
C HIS A 759 37.70 7.68 31.58
N ALA A 760 37.00 6.54 31.71
CA ALA A 760 36.48 5.76 30.61
C ALA A 760 35.51 6.59 29.73
N ALA A 761 34.50 7.18 30.35
CA ALA A 761 33.55 8.05 29.65
C ALA A 761 34.22 9.24 28.92
N SER A 762 35.25 9.84 29.57
CA SER A 762 35.99 10.96 28.99
C SER A 762 36.87 10.56 27.82
N GLN A 763 37.55 9.43 27.91
CA GLN A 763 38.43 8.89 26.86
C GLN A 763 37.62 8.60 25.56
N HIS A 764 36.40 8.09 25.70
CA HIS A 764 35.52 7.69 24.58
C HIS A 764 34.57 8.79 24.12
N GLY A 765 34.48 9.87 24.91
CA GLY A 765 33.70 11.04 24.51
C GLY A 765 32.23 11.02 24.91
N HIS A 766 31.84 10.20 25.87
CA HIS A 766 30.46 10.01 26.30
C HIS A 766 30.01 11.09 27.30
N LEU A 767 29.61 12.22 26.76
CA LEU A 767 29.29 13.44 27.49
C LEU A 767 28.16 13.25 28.50
N GLU A 768 27.11 12.51 28.16
CA GLU A 768 25.96 12.30 29.05
C GLU A 768 26.32 11.44 30.26
N VAL A 769 27.10 10.37 30.07
CA VAL A 769 27.59 9.55 31.17
C VAL A 769 28.54 10.40 32.05
N LEU A 770 29.41 11.20 31.46
CA LEU A 770 30.28 12.11 32.16
C LEU A 770 29.48 13.11 33.03
N ARG A 771 28.43 13.73 32.46
CA ARG A 771 27.53 14.63 33.21
C ARG A 771 26.89 13.92 34.40
N LEU A 772 26.40 12.71 34.17
CA LEU A 772 25.77 11.89 35.20
C LEU A 772 26.77 11.57 36.35
N LEU A 773 27.94 11.10 36.01
CA LEU A 773 28.99 10.75 37.01
C LEU A 773 29.39 11.97 37.85
N LEU A 774 29.64 13.11 37.21
CA LEU A 774 29.99 14.36 37.91
C LEU A 774 28.85 14.92 38.80
N ARG A 775 27.60 14.83 38.35
CA ARG A 775 26.41 15.21 39.15
C ARG A 775 26.27 14.33 40.40
N ARG A 776 26.67 13.05 40.29
CA ARG A 776 26.62 12.12 41.41
C ARG A 776 27.88 12.12 42.31
N GLY A 777 28.83 13.03 42.05
CA GLY A 777 29.99 13.27 42.94
C GLY A 777 31.27 12.55 42.56
N ALA A 778 31.39 12.04 41.31
CA ALA A 778 32.64 11.49 40.81
C ALA A 778 33.76 12.53 40.90
N ASN A 779 34.95 12.11 41.32
CA ASN A 779 36.11 13.00 41.47
C ASN A 779 36.70 13.39 40.09
N ILE A 780 36.46 14.67 39.72
CA ILE A 780 36.93 15.25 38.44
C ILE A 780 38.43 15.37 38.32
N ASP A 781 39.17 15.35 39.47
CA ASP A 781 40.62 15.47 39.54
C ASP A 781 41.30 14.13 39.89
N ALA A 782 40.54 13.01 39.81
CA ALA A 782 41.12 11.70 39.97
C ALA A 782 42.24 11.49 38.97
N LEU A 783 43.33 10.85 39.41
CA LEU A 783 44.51 10.52 38.60
C LEU A 783 44.57 9.04 38.33
N ASP A 784 44.86 8.65 37.11
CA ASP A 784 45.24 7.27 36.77
C ASP A 784 46.70 7.00 37.17
N LYS A 785 47.19 5.75 37.02
CA LYS A 785 48.57 5.37 37.31
C LYS A 785 49.62 6.10 36.45
N ALA A 786 49.19 6.72 35.34
CA ALA A 786 50.05 7.55 34.49
C ALA A 786 49.95 9.06 34.85
N ASN A 787 49.36 9.38 36.02
CA ASN A 787 49.10 10.74 36.47
C ASN A 787 48.24 11.58 35.50
N LYS A 788 47.30 10.95 34.75
CA LYS A 788 46.38 11.62 33.85
C LYS A 788 45.01 11.74 34.48
N THR A 789 44.39 12.92 34.29
CA THR A 789 43.01 13.14 34.63
C THR A 789 42.07 12.74 33.48
N ALA A 790 40.76 12.67 33.73
CA ALA A 790 39.74 12.47 32.74
C ALA A 790 39.82 13.51 31.59
N ALA A 791 40.17 14.79 31.91
CA ALA A 791 40.37 15.82 30.89
C ALA A 791 41.60 15.58 30.01
N ASN A 792 42.70 15.05 30.59
CA ASN A 792 43.89 14.70 29.81
C ASN A 792 43.57 13.59 28.82
N LEU A 793 42.87 12.53 29.26
CA LEU A 793 42.49 11.43 28.37
C LEU A 793 41.54 11.88 27.26
N ALA A 794 40.57 12.77 27.56
CA ALA A 794 39.68 13.36 26.55
C ALA A 794 40.49 14.17 25.52
N SER A 795 41.46 14.95 25.95
CA SER A 795 42.29 15.77 25.06
C SER A 795 43.18 14.89 24.16
N GLU A 796 43.79 13.82 24.70
CA GLU A 796 44.64 12.89 23.93
C GLU A 796 43.85 12.07 22.89
N ASN A 797 42.53 11.92 23.08
CA ASN A 797 41.65 11.18 22.18
C ASN A 797 40.74 12.11 21.35
N ASP A 798 41.10 13.39 21.22
CA ASP A 798 40.40 14.42 20.39
C ASP A 798 38.89 14.61 20.73
N LYS A 799 38.52 14.41 22.02
CA LYS A 799 37.15 14.58 22.51
C LYS A 799 36.87 16.04 22.93
N ALA A 800 36.91 16.98 21.96
CA ALA A 800 36.81 18.42 22.20
C ALA A 800 35.54 18.85 23.00
N GLY A 801 34.40 18.18 22.80
CA GLY A 801 33.14 18.43 23.53
C GLY A 801 33.29 18.14 25.02
N VAL A 802 33.91 17.00 25.38
CA VAL A 802 34.20 16.62 26.76
C VAL A 802 35.18 17.58 27.41
N VAL A 803 36.26 17.95 26.70
CA VAL A 803 37.28 18.88 27.21
C VAL A 803 36.64 20.23 27.53
N LYS A 804 35.82 20.78 26.62
CA LYS A 804 35.08 22.05 26.85
C LYS A 804 34.15 21.93 28.05
N PHE A 805 33.42 20.86 28.17
CA PHE A 805 32.50 20.62 29.27
C PHE A 805 33.23 20.55 30.64
N ILE A 806 34.32 19.75 30.73
CA ILE A 806 35.10 19.63 31.97
C ILE A 806 35.68 20.98 32.36
N ALA A 807 36.21 21.78 31.39
CA ALA A 807 36.72 23.12 31.64
C ALA A 807 35.63 24.05 32.22
N LYS A 808 34.46 24.05 31.61
CA LYS A 808 33.31 24.83 32.09
C LYS A 808 32.87 24.36 33.48
N TYR A 809 32.73 23.05 33.69
CA TYR A 809 32.32 22.49 34.99
C TYR A 809 33.29 22.85 36.13
N LYS A 810 34.61 22.82 35.88
CA LYS A 810 35.60 23.25 36.85
C LYS A 810 35.52 24.74 37.22
N VAL A 811 35.20 25.60 36.22
CA VAL A 811 34.97 27.04 36.45
C VAL A 811 33.73 27.24 37.32
N ASP A 812 32.61 26.60 36.95
CA ASP A 812 31.33 26.72 37.67
C ASP A 812 31.44 26.14 39.10
N ALA A 813 32.20 25.05 39.29
CA ALA A 813 32.47 24.49 40.62
C ALA A 813 33.32 25.43 41.49
N ARG A 814 34.32 26.09 40.90
CA ARG A 814 35.11 27.12 41.63
C ARG A 814 34.25 28.32 42.03
N ILE A 815 33.34 28.75 41.16
CA ILE A 815 32.39 29.85 41.43
C ILE A 815 31.43 29.41 42.56
N ARG A 816 30.87 28.22 42.51
CA ARG A 816 29.97 27.67 43.55
C ARG A 816 30.68 27.54 44.89
N ASN A 817 31.92 27.11 44.93
CA ASN A 817 32.72 27.01 46.19
C ASN A 817 33.08 28.38 46.74
N LYS A 818 33.32 29.39 45.87
CA LYS A 818 33.57 30.77 46.28
C LYS A 818 32.29 31.43 46.83
N ILE A 819 31.12 31.14 46.29
CA ILE A 819 29.85 31.59 46.81
C ILE A 819 29.50 30.92 48.15
N ARG A 820 29.80 29.60 48.27
CA ARG A 820 29.56 28.85 49.51
C ARG A 820 30.45 29.30 50.69
N SER A 821 31.64 29.90 50.44
CA SER A 821 32.54 30.44 51.46
C SER A 821 32.14 31.86 51.88
N THR A 822 31.21 32.51 51.20
CA THR A 822 30.78 33.91 51.45
C THR A 822 29.38 34.07 52.03
N THR A 823 28.57 32.98 52.06
CA THR A 823 27.20 33.04 52.62
C THR A 823 26.96 31.85 53.52
N MET A 824 27.06 32.07 54.82
CA MET A 824 26.37 31.27 55.83
C MET A 824 24.94 31.81 55.89
N ASP A 825 24.03 30.90 55.74
CA ASP A 825 22.60 30.90 56.12
C ASP A 825 21.59 30.85 54.98
N THR A 826 20.62 29.96 55.22
CA THR A 826 19.25 29.83 54.73
C THR A 826 19.02 29.15 53.40
N THR A 827 18.50 27.91 53.52
CA THR A 827 17.43 27.27 52.76
C THR A 827 16.80 28.12 51.68
N GLU A 828 16.99 27.74 50.42
CA GLU A 828 15.94 27.78 49.43
C GLU A 828 16.30 26.92 48.21
N TYR A 829 15.41 26.01 47.89
CA TYR A 829 15.47 25.18 46.69
C TYR A 829 15.24 26.06 45.48
N ALA A 830 16.23 26.21 44.62
CA ALA A 830 16.10 26.83 43.32
C ALA A 830 15.25 26.01 42.41
N SER A 831 14.33 26.64 41.73
CA SER A 831 13.58 26.10 40.60
C SER A 831 14.50 25.64 39.51
N ASP A 832 14.52 24.32 39.24
CA ASP A 832 15.27 23.72 38.16
C ASP A 832 14.45 23.79 36.84
N GLU A 833 14.66 24.86 36.10
CA GLU A 833 14.46 24.82 34.63
C GLU A 833 15.76 24.38 33.99
N ASP A 834 15.96 23.04 33.95
CA ASP A 834 17.03 22.42 33.14
C ASP A 834 16.50 22.16 31.73
N GLU A 835 16.71 23.12 30.83
CA GLU A 835 16.64 22.88 29.40
C GLU A 835 17.82 21.99 28.97
N THR A 836 17.53 20.80 28.45
CA THR A 836 18.51 20.00 27.70
C THR A 836 18.81 20.70 26.38
N ASP A 837 19.93 20.38 25.69
CA ASP A 837 20.28 20.92 24.34
C ASP A 837 19.19 20.66 23.28
N GLU A 838 18.19 19.82 23.56
CA GLU A 838 17.01 19.54 22.73
C GLU A 838 15.76 20.31 23.21
N GLY A 839 15.87 21.24 24.17
CA GLY A 839 14.72 22.00 24.71
C GLY A 839 13.72 21.14 25.49
N GLU A 840 14.14 19.95 26.00
CA GLU A 840 13.28 19.08 26.79
C GLU A 840 13.10 19.60 28.22
N THR A 841 11.84 19.78 28.63
CA THR A 841 11.54 20.09 30.01
C THR A 841 11.58 18.83 30.89
N SER A 842 11.73 19.03 32.23
CA SER A 842 11.69 17.90 33.19
C SER A 842 10.42 17.04 33.04
N LEU A 843 9.31 17.63 32.52
CA LEU A 843 8.05 16.92 32.28
C LEU A 843 8.13 16.01 31.03
N HIS A 844 8.87 16.38 29.99
CA HIS A 844 9.13 15.51 28.82
C HIS A 844 9.91 14.26 29.26
N VAL A 845 10.96 14.47 30.06
CA VAL A 845 11.81 13.37 30.57
C VAL A 845 11.01 12.44 31.49
N ALA A 846 10.19 13.01 32.39
CA ALA A 846 9.34 12.22 33.27
C ALA A 846 8.26 11.44 32.50
N ALA A 847 7.70 12.03 31.43
CA ALA A 847 6.73 11.35 30.55
C ALA A 847 7.38 10.22 29.75
N GLU A 848 8.60 10.42 29.25
CA GLU A 848 9.36 9.39 28.54
C GLU A 848 9.81 8.24 29.47
N GLN A 849 10.07 8.53 30.77
CA GLN A 849 10.44 7.54 31.77
C GLN A 849 9.26 6.82 32.43
N GLY A 850 8.03 7.26 32.14
CA GLY A 850 6.83 6.69 32.76
C GLY A 850 6.67 7.01 34.26
N ASN A 851 7.39 8.01 34.79
CA ASN A 851 7.41 8.34 36.21
C ASN A 851 6.25 9.23 36.61
N ILE A 852 5.09 8.60 36.92
CA ILE A 852 3.83 9.27 37.24
C ILE A 852 3.92 10.15 38.48
N ASP A 853 4.67 9.71 39.51
CA ASP A 853 4.76 10.47 40.75
C ASP A 853 5.59 11.75 40.58
N LEU A 854 6.69 11.65 39.79
CA LEU A 854 7.45 12.83 39.41
C LEU A 854 6.61 13.78 38.54
N MET A 855 5.86 13.24 37.56
CA MET A 855 4.99 14.04 36.69
C MET A 855 3.93 14.78 37.50
N LYS A 856 3.23 14.11 38.44
CA LYS A 856 2.28 14.75 39.33
C LYS A 856 2.93 15.91 40.09
N THR A 857 4.10 15.65 40.67
CA THR A 857 4.85 16.64 41.43
C THR A 857 5.25 17.85 40.58
N LEU A 858 5.69 17.62 39.34
CA LEU A 858 6.07 18.69 38.39
C LEU A 858 4.86 19.51 37.97
N ILE A 859 3.74 18.87 37.61
CA ILE A 859 2.50 19.53 37.20
C ILE A 859 1.89 20.31 38.35
N ASP A 860 1.86 19.74 39.56
CA ASP A 860 1.33 20.42 40.75
C ASP A 860 2.21 21.63 41.16
N ARG A 861 3.47 21.69 40.71
CA ARG A 861 4.38 22.83 40.86
C ARG A 861 4.32 23.86 39.73
N GLY A 862 3.42 23.64 38.75
CA GLY A 862 3.17 24.56 37.65
C GLY A 862 3.97 24.29 36.36
N ALA A 863 4.52 23.10 36.20
CA ALA A 863 5.14 22.74 34.92
C ALA A 863 4.10 22.78 33.78
N ASP A 864 4.51 23.34 32.63
CA ASP A 864 3.63 23.48 31.47
C ASP A 864 3.41 22.09 30.83
N VAL A 865 2.16 21.60 30.92
CA VAL A 865 1.73 20.32 30.36
C VAL A 865 1.85 20.29 28.84
N ASN A 866 1.78 21.46 28.20
CA ASN A 866 1.87 21.62 26.73
C ASN A 866 3.24 22.21 26.29
N GLY A 867 4.22 22.24 27.18
CA GLY A 867 5.58 22.66 26.85
C GLY A 867 6.11 21.90 25.61
N ARG A 868 6.87 22.60 24.77
CA ARG A 868 7.38 22.01 23.48
C ARG A 868 8.90 22.01 23.51
N ASN A 869 9.47 20.83 23.18
CA ASN A 869 10.91 20.68 23.00
C ASN A 869 11.40 21.27 21.64
N ALA A 870 12.68 21.20 21.34
CA ALA A 870 13.26 21.70 20.08
C ALA A 870 12.68 21.06 18.81
N ASN A 871 12.04 19.89 18.91
CA ASN A 871 11.32 19.20 17.84
C ASN A 871 9.81 19.51 17.86
N PHE A 872 9.36 20.48 18.65
CA PHE A 872 7.95 20.84 18.89
C PHE A 872 7.10 19.71 19.51
N GLN A 873 7.75 18.67 20.07
CA GLN A 873 7.05 17.60 20.75
C GLN A 873 6.61 18.07 22.14
N SER A 874 5.40 17.71 22.54
CA SER A 874 4.89 17.89 23.90
C SER A 874 5.17 16.64 24.76
N PRO A 875 5.09 16.71 26.10
CA PRO A 875 5.17 15.55 26.98
C PRO A 875 4.20 14.42 26.56
N LEU A 876 3.04 14.78 25.98
CA LEU A 876 2.06 13.84 25.48
C LEU A 876 2.60 13.02 24.29
N HIS A 877 3.39 13.60 23.39
CA HIS A 877 4.07 12.87 22.33
C HIS A 877 5.03 11.83 22.89
N ARG A 878 5.80 12.16 23.94
CA ARG A 878 6.74 11.23 24.59
C ARG A 878 6.03 10.08 25.28
N GLY A 879 4.93 10.37 26.01
CA GLY A 879 4.09 9.34 26.62
C GLY A 879 3.43 8.42 25.58
N ALA A 880 2.96 8.98 24.47
CA ALA A 880 2.39 8.21 23.35
C ALA A 880 3.43 7.35 22.63
N TYR A 881 4.67 7.84 22.48
CA TYR A 881 5.80 7.11 21.88
C TYR A 881 6.16 5.85 22.67
N LYS A 882 6.20 5.95 23.99
CA LYS A 882 6.54 4.82 24.88
C LYS A 882 5.33 3.92 25.20
N GLY A 883 4.12 4.31 24.82
CA GLY A 883 2.91 3.53 25.10
C GLY A 883 2.45 3.57 26.56
N TYR A 884 2.92 4.53 27.35
CA TYR A 884 2.60 4.61 28.78
C TYR A 884 1.20 5.16 29.02
N LEU A 885 0.19 4.28 29.02
CA LEU A 885 -1.23 4.62 29.17
C LEU A 885 -1.51 5.56 30.38
N ASN A 886 -0.92 5.27 31.53
CA ASN A 886 -1.14 6.07 32.74
C ASN A 886 -0.51 7.47 32.66
N VAL A 887 0.61 7.63 31.94
CA VAL A 887 1.24 8.91 31.62
C VAL A 887 0.34 9.72 30.70
N VAL A 888 -0.11 9.13 29.61
CA VAL A 888 -1.00 9.78 28.64
C VAL A 888 -2.31 10.18 29.32
N ARG A 889 -2.89 9.29 30.14
CA ARG A 889 -4.10 9.59 30.92
C ARG A 889 -3.90 10.80 31.83
N LEU A 890 -2.82 10.81 32.61
CA LEU A 890 -2.52 11.93 33.53
C LEU A 890 -2.36 13.24 32.77
N LEU A 891 -1.65 13.24 31.65
CA LEU A 891 -1.42 14.46 30.85
C LEU A 891 -2.73 14.99 30.25
N VAL A 892 -3.57 14.11 29.70
CA VAL A 892 -4.87 14.49 29.13
C VAL A 892 -5.81 15.02 30.22
N GLU A 893 -5.89 14.36 31.38
CA GLU A 893 -6.68 14.81 32.54
C GLU A 893 -6.22 16.19 33.09
N ARG A 894 -4.93 16.52 32.84
CA ARG A 894 -4.36 17.82 33.26
C ARG A 894 -4.35 18.87 32.14
N GLY A 895 -5.05 18.61 31.01
CA GLY A 895 -5.28 19.57 29.95
C GLY A 895 -4.22 19.61 28.85
N ALA A 896 -3.56 18.47 28.62
CA ALA A 896 -2.66 18.34 27.45
C ALA A 896 -3.44 18.47 26.15
N GLU A 897 -2.89 19.23 25.20
CA GLU A 897 -3.43 19.38 23.83
C GLU A 897 -3.27 18.08 23.04
N VAL A 898 -4.39 17.37 22.83
CA VAL A 898 -4.42 16.08 22.14
C VAL A 898 -4.04 16.20 20.66
N GLU A 899 -4.33 17.36 20.05
CA GLU A 899 -4.02 17.69 18.65
C GLU A 899 -2.71 18.49 18.48
N SER A 900 -1.81 18.47 19.46
CA SER A 900 -0.51 19.12 19.30
C SER A 900 0.29 18.45 18.18
N HIS A 901 0.99 19.26 17.36
CA HIS A 901 1.81 18.80 16.23
C HIS A 901 3.30 18.99 16.51
N GLU A 902 4.11 17.98 16.20
CA GLU A 902 5.57 18.10 16.16
C GLU A 902 6.06 18.66 14.80
N LYS A 903 7.37 18.83 14.62
CA LYS A 903 8.00 19.46 13.43
C LYS A 903 7.59 18.85 12.07
N ARG A 904 7.25 17.57 12.03
CA ARG A 904 6.81 16.86 10.82
C ARG A 904 5.29 16.69 10.74
N GLY A 905 4.55 17.43 11.57
CA GLY A 905 3.10 17.38 11.62
C GLY A 905 2.52 16.13 12.29
N TRP A 906 3.32 15.33 13.00
CA TRP A 906 2.80 14.18 13.74
C TRP A 906 2.04 14.65 14.99
N THR A 907 0.85 14.10 15.20
CA THR A 907 0.10 14.24 16.45
C THR A 907 0.41 13.07 17.39
N PRO A 908 0.09 13.15 18.69
CA PRO A 908 0.19 12.00 19.59
C PRO A 908 -0.53 10.74 19.06
N LEU A 909 -1.63 10.93 18.29
CA LEU A 909 -2.36 9.82 17.66
C LEU A 909 -1.54 9.16 16.54
N HIS A 910 -0.83 9.93 15.72
CA HIS A 910 0.10 9.39 14.72
C HIS A 910 1.20 8.56 15.38
N VAL A 911 1.74 9.09 16.49
CA VAL A 911 2.79 8.40 17.25
C VAL A 911 2.27 7.07 17.80
N ALA A 912 1.13 7.07 18.50
CA ALA A 912 0.54 5.85 19.04
C ALA A 912 0.21 4.81 17.95
N ALA A 913 -0.28 5.27 16.79
CA ALA A 913 -0.61 4.42 15.65
C ALA A 913 0.63 3.81 14.98
N GLY A 914 1.70 4.59 14.82
CA GLY A 914 2.94 4.14 14.19
C GLY A 914 3.77 3.20 15.06
N PHE A 915 3.73 3.36 16.38
CA PHE A 915 4.51 2.57 17.33
C PHE A 915 3.73 1.42 18.00
N GLY A 916 2.49 1.19 17.63
CA GLY A 916 1.76 -0.02 18.02
C GLY A 916 1.17 0.02 19.43
N HIS A 917 0.63 1.15 19.89
CA HIS A 917 0.08 1.32 21.23
C HIS A 917 -1.46 1.46 21.25
N PRO A 918 -2.24 0.35 21.17
CA PRO A 918 -3.69 0.38 20.99
C PRO A 918 -4.44 1.03 22.17
N GLU A 919 -4.01 0.81 23.40
CA GLU A 919 -4.65 1.39 24.59
C GLU A 919 -4.47 2.92 24.66
N VAL A 920 -3.30 3.40 24.27
CA VAL A 920 -3.00 4.85 24.17
C VAL A 920 -3.80 5.45 23.04
N LEU A 921 -3.85 4.80 21.88
CA LEU A 921 -4.64 5.24 20.73
C LEU A 921 -6.12 5.40 21.11
N ARG A 922 -6.69 4.39 21.77
CA ARG A 922 -8.08 4.42 22.25
C ARG A 922 -8.32 5.61 23.16
N LEU A 923 -7.45 5.82 24.14
CA LEU A 923 -7.55 6.94 25.08
C LEU A 923 -7.52 8.31 24.37
N LEU A 924 -6.62 8.49 23.40
CA LEU A 924 -6.53 9.73 22.62
C LEU A 924 -7.78 9.98 21.79
N LEU A 925 -8.33 8.94 21.13
CA LEU A 925 -9.58 9.01 20.37
C LEU A 925 -10.79 9.31 21.27
N ASP A 926 -10.85 8.74 22.48
CA ASP A 926 -11.90 9.01 23.47
C ASP A 926 -11.90 10.47 23.95
N HIS A 927 -10.73 11.14 23.88
CA HIS A 927 -10.55 12.55 24.24
C HIS A 927 -10.52 13.48 23.02
N GLY A 928 -11.01 13.01 21.86
CA GLY A 928 -11.31 13.85 20.71
C GLY A 928 -10.16 14.02 19.70
N ALA A 929 -9.17 13.14 19.70
CA ALA A 929 -8.15 13.13 18.65
C ALA A 929 -8.78 12.89 17.27
N ASP A 930 -8.36 13.66 16.26
CA ASP A 930 -8.86 13.53 14.90
C ASP A 930 -8.30 12.25 14.23
N VAL A 931 -9.18 11.27 14.04
CA VAL A 931 -8.87 10.00 13.38
C VAL A 931 -8.32 10.17 11.95
N SER A 932 -8.61 11.32 11.33
CA SER A 932 -8.23 11.68 9.95
C SER A 932 -7.07 12.67 9.89
N ALA A 933 -6.42 12.98 11.02
CA ALA A 933 -5.28 13.89 11.08
C ALA A 933 -4.22 13.51 10.03
N ARG A 934 -3.58 14.50 9.40
CA ARG A 934 -2.59 14.32 8.35
C ARG A 934 -1.25 14.96 8.71
N GLN A 935 -0.17 14.21 8.65
CA GLN A 935 1.18 14.72 8.80
C GLN A 935 1.74 15.29 7.46
N GLU A 936 2.96 15.81 7.42
CA GLU A 936 3.54 16.49 6.24
C GLU A 936 3.49 15.68 4.94
N ASN A 937 3.65 14.35 4.99
CA ASN A 937 3.53 13.46 3.83
C ASN A 937 2.09 12.98 3.61
N HIS A 938 1.11 13.65 4.20
CA HIS A 938 -0.31 13.30 4.14
C HIS A 938 -0.66 11.89 4.67
N ASN A 939 0.26 11.21 5.37
CA ASN A 939 -0.09 9.95 6.04
C ASN A 939 -1.04 10.26 7.20
N THR A 940 -2.10 9.46 7.31
CA THR A 940 -3.00 9.43 8.46
C THR A 940 -2.52 8.38 9.47
N PRO A 941 -3.05 8.36 10.71
CA PRO A 941 -2.74 7.28 11.66
C PRO A 941 -2.96 5.88 11.08
N MET A 942 -3.96 5.72 10.18
CA MET A 942 -4.22 4.45 9.50
C MET A 942 -3.11 4.06 8.51
N HIS A 943 -2.51 5.00 7.80
CA HIS A 943 -1.37 4.71 6.91
C HIS A 943 -0.19 4.17 7.73
N LEU A 944 0.14 4.83 8.85
CA LEU A 944 1.26 4.42 9.71
C LEU A 944 1.02 3.07 10.38
N SER A 945 -0.20 2.80 10.85
CA SER A 945 -0.54 1.49 11.43
C SER A 945 -0.55 0.38 10.38
N ALA A 946 -0.93 0.69 9.14
CA ALA A 946 -0.88 -0.25 8.02
C ALA A 946 0.55 -0.53 7.54
N GLU A 947 1.43 0.49 7.57
CA GLU A 947 2.86 0.40 7.26
C GLU A 947 3.60 -0.52 8.24
N ASN A 948 3.26 -0.44 9.52
CA ASN A 948 3.93 -1.19 10.59
C ASN A 948 3.17 -2.48 10.99
N GLY A 949 2.06 -2.81 10.35
CA GLY A 949 1.34 -4.08 10.56
C GLY A 949 0.53 -4.17 11.85
N HIS A 950 0.13 -3.06 12.45
CA HIS A 950 -0.58 -3.03 13.73
C HIS A 950 -2.07 -3.31 13.58
N LEU A 951 -2.44 -4.60 13.46
CA LEU A 951 -3.80 -5.07 13.17
C LEU A 951 -4.87 -4.51 14.13
N GLU A 952 -4.62 -4.58 15.44
CA GLU A 952 -5.56 -4.10 16.46
C GLU A 952 -5.82 -2.59 16.35
N ILE A 953 -4.78 -1.81 16.03
CA ILE A 953 -4.89 -0.36 15.83
C ILE A 953 -5.69 -0.05 14.56
N VAL A 954 -5.43 -0.76 13.46
CA VAL A 954 -6.22 -0.62 12.23
C VAL A 954 -7.68 -0.90 12.50
N GLN A 955 -8.00 -1.95 13.27
CA GLN A 955 -9.36 -2.27 13.66
C GLN A 955 -10.02 -1.15 14.48
N GLN A 956 -9.33 -0.62 15.49
CA GLN A 956 -9.84 0.50 16.30
C GLN A 956 -10.06 1.78 15.48
N LEU A 957 -9.16 2.09 14.55
CA LEU A 957 -9.30 3.24 13.65
C LEU A 957 -10.51 3.07 12.70
N LEU A 958 -10.75 1.87 12.20
CA LEU A 958 -11.94 1.54 11.40
C LEU A 958 -13.24 1.71 12.18
N GLU A 959 -13.29 1.23 13.43
CA GLU A 959 -14.43 1.39 14.33
C GLU A 959 -14.73 2.87 14.62
N ARG A 960 -13.71 3.74 14.56
CA ARG A 960 -13.85 5.19 14.75
C ARG A 960 -14.05 5.97 13.45
N GLY A 961 -14.24 5.27 12.32
CA GLY A 961 -14.60 5.86 11.04
C GLY A 961 -13.43 6.42 10.23
N ALA A 962 -12.22 5.92 10.42
CA ALA A 962 -11.09 6.27 9.58
C ALA A 962 -11.34 5.87 8.11
N ASP A 963 -10.95 6.75 7.19
CA ASP A 963 -11.16 6.53 5.75
C ASP A 963 -10.10 5.56 5.18
N VAL A 964 -10.56 4.37 4.76
CA VAL A 964 -9.72 3.33 4.15
C VAL A 964 -9.19 3.68 2.75
N TYR A 965 -9.77 4.71 2.12
CA TYR A 965 -9.41 5.17 0.78
C TYR A 965 -8.58 6.46 0.81
N SER A 966 -8.23 6.96 1.99
CA SER A 966 -7.37 8.14 2.10
C SER A 966 -6.04 7.89 1.38
N LEU A 967 -5.56 8.91 0.66
CA LEU A 967 -4.28 8.85 -0.05
C LEU A 967 -3.22 9.63 0.73
N ASN A 968 -2.03 9.06 0.84
CA ASN A 968 -0.84 9.76 1.35
C ASN A 968 -0.19 10.65 0.27
N GLY A 969 0.95 11.25 0.56
CA GLY A 969 1.69 12.10 -0.39
C GLY A 969 2.19 11.37 -1.63
N ASP A 970 2.37 10.05 -1.54
CA ASP A 970 2.77 9.19 -2.66
C ASP A 970 1.57 8.61 -3.44
N GLY A 971 0.35 9.03 -3.08
CA GLY A 971 -0.89 8.56 -3.72
C GLY A 971 -1.29 7.13 -3.34
N GLN A 972 -0.77 6.60 -2.22
CA GLN A 972 -1.04 5.25 -1.77
C GLN A 972 -2.13 5.24 -0.70
N THR A 973 -2.98 4.22 -0.72
CA THR A 973 -3.95 3.93 0.35
C THR A 973 -3.33 3.08 1.45
N PRO A 974 -3.90 3.04 2.68
CA PRO A 974 -3.45 2.14 3.74
C PRO A 974 -3.39 0.66 3.31
N TYR A 975 -4.33 0.23 2.46
CA TYR A 975 -4.34 -1.12 1.88
C TYR A 975 -3.10 -1.38 1.01
N GLN A 976 -2.77 -0.44 0.11
CA GLN A 976 -1.60 -0.58 -0.75
C GLN A 976 -0.29 -0.58 0.04
N ILE A 977 -0.21 0.23 1.10
CA ILE A 977 0.93 0.24 2.01
C ILE A 977 1.06 -1.10 2.73
N SER A 978 -0.01 -1.62 3.32
CA SER A 978 0.03 -2.91 4.03
C SER A 978 0.50 -4.06 3.13
N LEU A 979 0.13 -4.05 1.85
CA LEU A 979 0.62 -5.02 0.86
C LEU A 979 2.11 -4.82 0.54
N ALA A 980 2.54 -3.56 0.36
CA ALA A 980 3.94 -3.22 0.05
C ALA A 980 4.91 -3.64 1.16
N TYR A 981 4.47 -3.54 2.42
CA TYR A 981 5.26 -3.93 3.60
C TYR A 981 5.00 -5.38 4.07
N GLY A 982 4.15 -6.14 3.36
CA GLY A 982 3.93 -7.56 3.60
C GLY A 982 2.96 -7.89 4.75
N HIS A 983 2.19 -6.92 5.24
CA HIS A 983 1.25 -7.10 6.36
C HIS A 983 -0.09 -7.64 5.89
N ARG A 984 -0.12 -8.93 5.60
CA ARG A 984 -1.25 -9.62 4.96
C ARG A 984 -2.55 -9.54 5.75
N GLU A 985 -2.51 -9.74 7.07
CA GLU A 985 -3.69 -9.70 7.93
C GLU A 985 -4.33 -8.31 7.96
N VAL A 986 -3.49 -7.26 7.98
CA VAL A 986 -3.95 -5.86 7.88
C VAL A 986 -4.57 -5.59 6.51
N ALA A 987 -3.96 -6.09 5.43
CA ALA A 987 -4.50 -5.94 4.09
C ALA A 987 -5.86 -6.65 3.95
N GLU A 988 -5.99 -7.88 4.46
CA GLU A 988 -7.25 -8.63 4.46
C GLU A 988 -8.35 -7.86 5.23
N LEU A 989 -8.05 -7.34 6.42
CA LEU A 989 -8.98 -6.54 7.22
C LEU A 989 -9.44 -5.26 6.49
N LEU A 990 -8.50 -4.52 5.90
CA LEU A 990 -8.81 -3.30 5.14
C LEU A 990 -9.65 -3.63 3.89
N GLN A 991 -9.37 -4.75 3.22
CA GLN A 991 -10.13 -5.20 2.05
C GLN A 991 -11.53 -5.68 2.43
N GLU A 992 -11.69 -6.40 3.54
CA GLU A 992 -12.99 -6.80 4.07
C GLU A 992 -13.84 -5.59 4.42
N HIS A 993 -13.26 -4.58 5.06
CA HIS A 993 -13.97 -3.34 5.40
C HIS A 993 -14.34 -2.54 4.15
N ALA A 994 -13.43 -2.44 3.18
CA ALA A 994 -13.69 -1.84 1.87
C ALA A 994 -14.77 -2.62 1.09
N SER A 995 -14.81 -3.96 1.17
CA SER A 995 -15.81 -4.81 0.53
C SER A 995 -17.12 -4.91 1.33
N GLY A 996 -17.09 -4.79 2.65
CA GLY A 996 -18.27 -4.69 3.52
C GLY A 996 -19.03 -3.37 3.33
N ALA A 997 -18.31 -2.26 3.16
CA ALA A 997 -18.87 -1.00 2.65
C ALA A 997 -19.28 -1.13 1.17
N GLY A 998 -18.74 -2.09 0.44
CA GLY A 998 -18.95 -2.38 -0.98
C GLY A 998 -20.01 -3.44 -1.27
N ARG A 999 -20.56 -4.17 -0.29
CA ARG A 999 -21.76 -5.01 -0.51
C ARG A 999 -23.00 -4.18 -0.82
N ALA A 1000 -22.94 -2.87 -0.57
CA ALA A 1000 -23.84 -1.89 -1.17
C ALA A 1000 -23.37 -1.40 -2.56
N ARG A 1001 -22.19 -1.82 -3.09
CA ARG A 1001 -21.59 -1.30 -4.34
C ARG A 1001 -21.07 -2.33 -5.33
N SER A 1002 -21.04 -3.65 -5.04
CA SER A 1002 -20.29 -4.60 -5.87
C SER A 1002 -21.14 -5.51 -6.77
N GLU A 1003 -22.04 -4.97 -7.58
CA GLU A 1003 -22.44 -5.68 -8.82
C GLU A 1003 -21.91 -5.07 -10.12
N LYS A 1004 -20.94 -4.18 -10.09
CA LYS A 1004 -20.40 -3.56 -11.33
C LYS A 1004 -18.92 -3.23 -11.36
N LEU A 1005 -18.06 -4.08 -10.82
CA LEU A 1005 -16.60 -3.94 -11.06
C LEU A 1005 -15.89 -5.30 -11.16
N SER A 1006 -16.40 -6.17 -12.02
CA SER A 1006 -15.63 -7.26 -12.59
C SER A 1006 -15.34 -6.90 -14.05
N TYR A 1007 -14.33 -6.13 -14.31
CA TYR A 1007 -13.53 -6.00 -15.55
C TYR A 1007 -12.74 -4.69 -15.47
N GLY A 1008 -11.48 -4.78 -15.06
CA GLY A 1008 -10.54 -3.67 -15.23
C GLY A 1008 -9.59 -3.33 -14.09
N SER A 1009 -9.06 -4.33 -13.38
CA SER A 1009 -7.95 -4.07 -12.46
C SER A 1009 -6.98 -5.25 -12.42
N ASN A 1010 -6.29 -5.49 -13.53
CA ASN A 1010 -5.14 -6.39 -13.59
C ASN A 1010 -4.04 -5.80 -14.48
N VAL A 1011 -3.65 -4.56 -14.28
CA VAL A 1011 -2.42 -4.01 -14.87
C VAL A 1011 -1.98 -2.76 -14.09
N ILE A 1012 -1.62 -2.86 -12.83
CA ILE A 1012 -0.71 -1.93 -12.15
C ILE A 1012 -0.29 -2.58 -10.83
N SER A 1013 0.62 -3.55 -10.84
CA SER A 1013 1.34 -3.97 -9.63
C SER A 1013 2.61 -4.79 -9.87
N ASP A 1014 3.23 -4.73 -11.07
CA ASP A 1014 4.46 -5.50 -11.34
C ASP A 1014 5.74 -4.66 -11.47
N TRP A 1015 5.80 -3.45 -10.87
CA TRP A 1015 6.99 -2.61 -10.98
C TRP A 1015 7.92 -2.58 -9.76
N HIS A 1016 7.58 -3.27 -8.65
CA HIS A 1016 8.46 -3.32 -7.47
C HIS A 1016 8.39 -4.66 -6.76
N LEU A 1017 8.86 -5.71 -7.37
CA LEU A 1017 9.28 -6.93 -6.66
C LEU A 1017 10.28 -7.71 -7.52
N ASP A 1018 11.51 -7.18 -7.60
CA ASP A 1018 12.69 -7.93 -7.96
C ASP A 1018 13.80 -7.60 -6.94
N PHE A 1019 13.82 -8.33 -5.83
CA PHE A 1019 15.01 -8.62 -5.05
C PHE A 1019 14.97 -10.08 -4.61
#